data_a28ede8db1feca6263ed55f8a2812afa
#
_entry.id   a28ede8db1feca6263ed55f8a2812afa
#
_cell.length_a   1.000
_cell.length_b   1.000
_cell.length_c   1.000
_cell.angle_alpha   90.00
_cell.angle_beta   90.00
_cell.angle_gamma   90.00
#
_symmetry.space_group_name_H-M   'P 1'
#
loop_
_entity.id
_entity.type
_entity.pdbx_description
1 polymer ?
#
loop_
_entity_poly.entity_id
_entity_poly.type
_entity_poly.pdbx_seq_one_letter_code
_entity_poly.pdbx_strand_id
1 'polypeptide(L)'
;VIYAPAYGKALSAEYNGYYNAGTDVTEESDGTLSGYTDADVWTVAANEDGTYSFSYNDQNIGMGDSFSSMPLGEKNDKWVLEDAGNGLYYVKNTVREAYMEWYDSNGNWSAYYNIAEGSEGMFALKFYKVTDVPGGSDEPDEPSAVEGLEVEASPQSGASVVAGQQITLKAADGAQIYYTMNTDGTEPADPEAGNTDQLYSEPLEITATPEKDQPVVVKALAYIPQSGDAEAQTGEVYTFTYKAPVQIEDYGLYFGQLHAHTNLSDGTGTVEQAFEHAANVENLDFLALTDHSNSFEGQSGLPSAGTTHLGDENAEEVNASWREGREGARNITAQEGDFVGIYGFEMTWSGGAPGHINTFNSEGFENRNAEPYRKGDNYAVLEAYYDTLNENPETISQFNHPGDTFGDFMDFALYDPVIDNQITLIEVGNGEGAIGSSGYFPSYSYYTRALDKGWHVAPTNNQDNHKGNWGDSNTARSVVLADGLTEDSIYDAMKNYRVYATEDNDLSILYELNGNAMGSILDEQESIHITADISDPTDTSGETKVEVIVNGGQTLAEKTFTGGSATVEFDNLSTGYGYYYLRITQADKQIAVTAPVWTGESVNAGISNTSSDVAMPIRGDEINISSQIFNNLSEEMTVTLLTYTIEGQAEPFHTADVSQIGDGGVIGARDSFEYSFPYTADQAGGFNINAELRAVIGGEEYTFTDVLKLSVSDPSIATKVLVDGTHYNDYVNGYYSGNMTNFINMGT
;
A
#
# COMPACT_ATOMS: atom_id res chain seq x y z
N VAL A 1 17.74 -31.06 -0.69
CA VAL A 1 18.97 -30.59 -0.02
C VAL A 1 20.20 -31.05 -0.79
N ILE A 2 21.19 -30.17 -1.01
CA ILE A 2 22.49 -30.46 -1.59
C ILE A 2 23.49 -30.66 -0.45
N TYR A 3 24.09 -31.83 -0.36
CA TYR A 3 24.84 -32.29 0.81
C TYR A 3 26.26 -32.75 0.46
N ALA A 4 27.25 -32.31 1.23
CA ALA A 4 28.64 -32.74 1.16
C ALA A 4 28.90 -33.82 2.23
N PRO A 5 28.83 -35.13 1.87
CA PRO A 5 28.87 -36.23 2.86
C PRO A 5 30.19 -36.32 3.62
N ALA A 6 31.31 -35.97 2.98
CA ALA A 6 32.60 -36.00 3.64
C ALA A 6 32.75 -35.03 4.83
N TYR A 7 31.88 -34.03 4.92
CA TYR A 7 31.94 -32.96 5.91
C TYR A 7 30.67 -32.79 6.74
N GLY A 8 29.60 -33.48 6.41
CA GLY A 8 28.32 -33.33 7.11
C GLY A 8 27.70 -31.96 6.93
N LYS A 9 27.81 -31.37 5.73
CA LYS A 9 27.36 -30.00 5.46
C LYS A 9 26.36 -29.95 4.32
N ALA A 10 25.22 -29.28 4.55
CA ALA A 10 24.27 -28.90 3.52
C ALA A 10 24.58 -27.50 2.96
N LEU A 11 24.28 -27.29 1.66
CA LEU A 11 24.36 -25.97 1.04
C LEU A 11 23.18 -25.14 1.52
N SER A 12 23.45 -24.03 2.16
CA SER A 12 22.44 -23.06 2.58
C SER A 12 22.30 -21.90 1.58
N ALA A 13 21.11 -21.38 1.43
CA ALA A 13 20.83 -20.14 0.71
C ALA A 13 21.35 -18.91 1.46
N GLU A 14 21.63 -19.05 2.76
CA GLU A 14 22.25 -17.98 3.55
C GLU A 14 23.59 -17.54 2.94
N TYR A 15 23.76 -16.25 2.73
CA TYR A 15 24.90 -15.67 2.04
C TYR A 15 25.55 -14.55 2.87
N ASN A 16 26.81 -14.69 3.22
CA ASN A 16 27.55 -13.76 4.06
C ASN A 16 28.15 -12.54 3.32
N GLY A 17 27.68 -12.26 2.11
CA GLY A 17 28.19 -11.21 1.22
C GLY A 17 29.37 -11.66 0.33
N TYR A 18 29.89 -12.88 0.54
CA TYR A 18 30.94 -13.48 -0.28
C TYR A 18 30.66 -14.95 -0.64
N TYR A 19 30.17 -15.77 0.31
CA TYR A 19 29.99 -17.21 0.13
C TYR A 19 28.75 -17.69 0.86
N ASN A 20 28.16 -18.77 0.34
CA ASN A 20 27.03 -19.43 0.98
C ASN A 20 27.47 -20.15 2.26
N ALA A 21 26.62 -20.10 3.28
CA ALA A 21 26.81 -20.81 4.52
C ALA A 21 26.63 -22.33 4.36
N GLY A 22 27.05 -23.09 5.34
CA GLY A 22 26.83 -24.53 5.40
C GLY A 22 26.21 -24.94 6.71
N THR A 23 25.07 -25.60 6.66
CA THR A 23 24.36 -26.13 7.82
C THR A 23 24.90 -27.50 8.21
N ASP A 24 25.08 -27.75 9.51
CA ASP A 24 25.45 -29.06 10.04
C ASP A 24 24.28 -30.04 9.94
N VAL A 25 24.46 -31.09 9.14
CA VAL A 25 23.43 -32.11 8.91
C VAL A 25 23.99 -33.51 9.12
N THR A 26 23.10 -34.44 9.45
CA THR A 26 23.47 -35.85 9.73
C THR A 26 22.71 -36.78 8.79
N GLU A 27 23.43 -37.66 8.09
CA GLU A 27 22.84 -38.75 7.36
C GLU A 27 22.52 -39.87 8.35
N GLU A 28 21.24 -40.20 8.52
CA GLU A 28 20.73 -41.21 9.45
C GLU A 28 20.93 -42.63 8.91
N SER A 29 20.89 -43.63 9.77
CA SER A 29 21.10 -45.01 9.40
C SER A 29 20.03 -45.60 8.46
N ASP A 30 18.91 -44.99 8.32
CA ASP A 30 17.80 -45.33 7.40
C ASP A 30 17.98 -44.66 6.02
N GLY A 31 19.01 -43.84 5.85
CA GLY A 31 19.32 -43.14 4.61
C GLY A 31 18.60 -41.78 4.48
N THR A 32 17.94 -41.30 5.51
CA THR A 32 17.38 -39.93 5.57
C THR A 32 18.44 -38.93 6.01
N LEU A 33 18.17 -37.63 5.81
CA LEU A 33 19.01 -36.53 6.26
C LEU A 33 18.27 -35.75 7.34
N SER A 34 18.96 -35.42 8.43
CA SER A 34 18.40 -34.63 9.55
C SER A 34 19.29 -33.39 9.84
N GLY A 35 18.69 -32.36 10.48
CA GLY A 35 19.41 -31.15 10.88
C GLY A 35 19.46 -30.03 9.81
N TYR A 36 18.87 -30.22 8.65
CA TYR A 36 18.74 -29.15 7.66
C TYR A 36 17.60 -28.17 8.05
N THR A 37 17.67 -26.97 7.53
CA THR A 37 16.69 -25.90 7.69
C THR A 37 16.04 -25.56 6.34
N ASP A 38 15.05 -24.69 6.31
CA ASP A 38 14.41 -24.25 5.06
C ASP A 38 15.41 -23.61 4.11
N ALA A 39 16.38 -22.83 4.62
CA ALA A 39 17.45 -22.25 3.82
C ALA A 39 18.36 -23.28 3.11
N ASP A 40 18.26 -24.56 3.44
CA ASP A 40 19.04 -25.65 2.83
C ASP A 40 18.22 -26.44 1.78
N VAL A 41 16.94 -26.08 1.59
CA VAL A 41 16.02 -26.72 0.66
C VAL A 41 16.01 -25.97 -0.66
N TRP A 42 16.45 -26.62 -1.72
CA TRP A 42 16.59 -26.04 -3.04
C TRP A 42 15.58 -26.65 -4.02
N THR A 43 14.89 -25.81 -4.76
CA THR A 43 14.13 -26.26 -5.93
C THR A 43 15.11 -26.64 -7.04
N VAL A 44 14.93 -27.79 -7.64
CA VAL A 44 15.79 -28.31 -8.72
C VAL A 44 14.97 -28.43 -9.99
N ALA A 45 15.29 -27.63 -10.99
CA ALA A 45 14.66 -27.66 -12.31
C ALA A 45 15.62 -28.25 -13.35
N ALA A 46 15.12 -29.19 -14.15
CA ALA A 46 15.83 -29.68 -15.34
C ALA A 46 15.48 -28.79 -16.53
N ASN A 47 16.49 -28.22 -17.19
CA ASN A 47 16.33 -27.36 -18.36
C ASN A 47 16.26 -28.17 -19.66
N GLU A 48 15.66 -27.65 -20.72
CA GLU A 48 15.53 -28.29 -22.03
C GLU A 48 16.89 -28.59 -22.68
N ASP A 49 17.95 -27.88 -22.29
CA ASP A 49 19.33 -28.04 -22.79
C ASP A 49 20.14 -29.13 -22.05
N GLY A 50 19.50 -29.88 -21.15
CA GLY A 50 20.12 -30.93 -20.34
C GLY A 50 20.92 -30.43 -19.14
N THR A 51 20.84 -29.14 -18.81
CA THR A 51 21.41 -28.55 -17.60
C THR A 51 20.39 -28.54 -16.46
N TYR A 52 20.82 -28.16 -15.28
CA TYR A 52 20.00 -27.99 -14.10
C TYR A 52 20.14 -26.57 -13.56
N SER A 53 19.06 -26.03 -12.99
CA SER A 53 19.07 -24.83 -12.17
C SER A 53 18.67 -25.22 -10.75
N PHE A 54 19.28 -24.56 -9.76
CA PHE A 54 18.96 -24.72 -8.34
C PHE A 54 18.51 -23.37 -7.83
N SER A 55 17.28 -23.28 -7.35
CA SER A 55 16.71 -22.02 -6.87
C SER A 55 16.26 -22.09 -5.41
N TYR A 56 16.30 -20.95 -4.75
CA TYR A 56 15.74 -20.69 -3.44
C TYR A 56 15.00 -19.36 -3.54
N ASN A 57 13.71 -19.31 -3.09
CA ASN A 57 12.83 -18.16 -3.28
C ASN A 57 12.91 -17.59 -4.71
N ASP A 58 12.66 -18.46 -5.69
CA ASP A 58 12.65 -18.17 -7.14
C ASP A 58 13.95 -17.56 -7.72
N GLN A 59 15.00 -17.46 -6.93
CA GLN A 59 16.30 -16.99 -7.39
C GLN A 59 17.27 -18.15 -7.59
N ASN A 60 17.83 -18.26 -8.79
CA ASN A 60 18.80 -19.32 -9.11
C ASN A 60 20.15 -19.01 -8.48
N ILE A 61 20.79 -20.03 -7.90
CA ILE A 61 22.20 -19.95 -7.52
C ILE A 61 23.08 -19.96 -8.78
N GLY A 62 23.96 -18.98 -8.89
CA GLY A 62 24.81 -18.81 -10.06
C GLY A 62 26.22 -18.33 -9.73
N MET A 63 27.04 -18.09 -10.74
CA MET A 63 28.39 -17.58 -10.56
C MET A 63 28.59 -16.26 -11.27
N GLY A 64 29.18 -15.28 -10.59
CA GLY A 64 29.68 -14.05 -11.23
C GLY A 64 30.83 -14.30 -12.20
N ASP A 65 31.17 -13.29 -13.02
CA ASP A 65 32.17 -13.42 -14.08
C ASP A 65 33.62 -13.63 -13.58
N SER A 66 33.92 -13.28 -12.32
CA SER A 66 35.31 -13.22 -11.81
C SER A 66 35.56 -13.87 -10.44
N PHE A 67 34.54 -14.32 -9.72
CA PHE A 67 34.69 -14.85 -8.36
C PHE A 67 34.29 -16.33 -8.27
N SER A 68 34.70 -17.00 -7.20
CA SER A 68 34.32 -18.37 -6.84
C SER A 68 33.05 -18.44 -5.98
N SER A 69 32.45 -17.31 -5.67
CA SER A 69 31.17 -17.23 -4.96
C SER A 69 29.99 -17.63 -5.84
N MET A 70 28.92 -18.09 -5.21
CA MET A 70 27.71 -18.57 -5.85
C MET A 70 26.46 -17.88 -5.28
N PRO A 71 26.31 -16.55 -5.45
CA PRO A 71 25.13 -15.84 -4.95
C PRO A 71 23.87 -16.21 -5.71
N LEU A 72 22.72 -15.96 -5.10
CA LEU A 72 21.43 -16.02 -5.76
C LEU A 72 21.27 -14.89 -6.79
N GLY A 73 20.50 -15.13 -7.86
CA GLY A 73 20.21 -14.14 -8.90
C GLY A 73 21.34 -13.85 -9.89
N GLU A 74 22.44 -14.59 -9.87
CA GLU A 74 23.56 -14.41 -10.81
C GLU A 74 23.29 -15.10 -12.16
N LYS A 75 23.71 -14.46 -13.22
CA LYS A 75 23.41 -14.86 -14.62
C LYS A 75 23.99 -16.19 -15.10
N ASN A 76 25.07 -16.68 -14.49
CA ASN A 76 25.67 -17.96 -14.83
C ASN A 76 25.11 -19.06 -13.91
N ASP A 77 23.85 -19.34 -14.03
CA ASP A 77 23.02 -20.15 -13.13
C ASP A 77 22.72 -21.57 -13.62
N LYS A 78 23.36 -22.02 -14.71
CA LYS A 78 23.18 -23.35 -15.28
C LYS A 78 24.30 -24.28 -14.90
N TRP A 79 23.91 -25.48 -14.45
CA TRP A 79 24.80 -26.48 -13.90
C TRP A 79 24.60 -27.85 -14.60
N VAL A 80 25.64 -28.64 -14.68
CA VAL A 80 25.58 -30.05 -15.10
C VAL A 80 25.98 -30.96 -13.95
N LEU A 81 25.37 -32.14 -13.88
CA LEU A 81 25.67 -33.17 -12.89
C LEU A 81 26.57 -34.23 -13.58
N GLU A 82 27.81 -34.37 -13.12
CA GLU A 82 28.73 -35.40 -13.54
C GLU A 82 28.79 -36.52 -12.49
N ASP A 83 28.60 -37.76 -12.87
CA ASP A 83 28.62 -38.92 -11.95
C ASP A 83 29.98 -39.05 -11.27
N ALA A 84 30.02 -38.90 -9.96
CA ALA A 84 31.21 -39.11 -9.13
C ALA A 84 31.29 -40.52 -8.52
N GLY A 85 30.30 -41.39 -8.83
CA GLY A 85 30.17 -42.74 -8.32
C GLY A 85 29.50 -42.83 -6.95
N ASN A 86 28.97 -44.01 -6.61
CA ASN A 86 28.31 -44.28 -5.32
C ASN A 86 27.10 -43.39 -5.02
N GLY A 87 26.41 -42.85 -6.05
CA GLY A 87 25.29 -41.96 -5.88
C GLY A 87 25.70 -40.52 -5.53
N LEU A 88 26.94 -40.17 -5.77
CA LEU A 88 27.47 -38.82 -5.63
C LEU A 88 27.63 -38.15 -7.01
N TYR A 89 27.61 -36.82 -7.03
CA TYR A 89 27.73 -36.03 -8.25
C TYR A 89 28.70 -34.87 -8.05
N TYR A 90 29.46 -34.56 -9.08
CA TYR A 90 30.13 -33.28 -9.21
C TYR A 90 29.19 -32.31 -9.92
N VAL A 91 28.94 -31.15 -9.32
CA VAL A 91 28.02 -30.10 -9.82
C VAL A 91 28.84 -29.01 -10.49
N LYS A 92 28.84 -28.98 -11.82
CA LYS A 92 29.71 -28.11 -12.61
C LYS A 92 28.93 -26.97 -13.27
N ASN A 93 29.37 -25.72 -13.05
CA ASN A 93 28.84 -24.57 -13.76
C ASN A 93 29.21 -24.59 -15.25
N THR A 94 28.23 -24.46 -16.15
CA THR A 94 28.43 -24.63 -17.62
C THR A 94 29.24 -23.51 -18.26
N VAL A 95 29.19 -22.30 -17.71
CA VAL A 95 29.89 -21.11 -18.25
C VAL A 95 31.26 -20.93 -17.61
N ARG A 96 31.31 -21.10 -16.30
CA ARG A 96 32.52 -20.88 -15.50
C ARG A 96 33.43 -22.13 -15.44
N GLU A 97 32.91 -23.28 -15.84
CA GLU A 97 33.57 -24.58 -15.73
C GLU A 97 34.12 -24.91 -14.33
N ALA A 98 33.50 -24.32 -13.29
CA ALA A 98 33.86 -24.50 -11.90
C ALA A 98 32.90 -25.49 -11.22
N TYR A 99 33.42 -26.28 -10.31
CA TYR A 99 32.69 -27.29 -9.56
C TYR A 99 32.30 -26.76 -8.20
N MET A 100 31.04 -26.95 -7.82
CA MET A 100 30.52 -26.62 -6.49
C MET A 100 31.24 -27.44 -5.42
N GLU A 101 31.66 -26.80 -4.33
CA GLU A 101 32.43 -27.44 -3.27
C GLU A 101 32.06 -26.90 -1.88
N TRP A 102 32.17 -27.77 -0.87
CA TRP A 102 32.34 -27.33 0.50
C TRP A 102 33.82 -27.12 0.76
N TYR A 103 34.24 -25.86 0.91
CA TYR A 103 35.63 -25.52 1.21
C TYR A 103 35.87 -25.48 2.73
N ASP A 104 36.26 -26.63 3.26
CA ASP A 104 36.36 -26.86 4.71
C ASP A 104 37.34 -25.91 5.43
N SER A 105 38.44 -25.52 4.79
CA SER A 105 39.42 -24.59 5.38
C SER A 105 38.87 -23.21 5.70
N ASN A 106 37.84 -22.77 4.97
CA ASN A 106 37.16 -21.49 5.18
C ASN A 106 35.75 -21.66 5.77
N GLY A 107 35.23 -22.90 5.83
CA GLY A 107 33.92 -23.19 6.39
C GLY A 107 32.77 -22.59 5.57
N ASN A 108 32.86 -22.67 4.25
CA ASN A 108 31.83 -22.11 3.36
C ASN A 108 31.68 -22.90 2.06
N TRP A 109 30.58 -22.65 1.35
CA TRP A 109 30.34 -23.14 0.00
C TRP A 109 30.90 -22.19 -1.05
N SER A 110 31.55 -22.73 -2.06
CA SER A 110 32.10 -22.00 -3.21
C SER A 110 32.10 -22.89 -4.46
N ALA A 111 32.61 -22.37 -5.57
CA ALA A 111 32.86 -23.20 -6.76
C ALA A 111 34.28 -22.98 -7.26
N TYR A 112 35.01 -24.06 -7.55
CA TYR A 112 36.39 -23.98 -7.95
C TYR A 112 36.67 -24.75 -9.26
N TYR A 113 37.64 -24.29 -10.05
CA TYR A 113 37.89 -24.73 -11.43
C TYR A 113 38.53 -26.11 -11.57
N ASN A 114 39.06 -26.67 -10.49
CA ASN A 114 39.83 -27.87 -10.54
C ASN A 114 39.63 -28.74 -9.31
N ILE A 115 39.34 -30.01 -9.52
CA ILE A 115 39.32 -31.03 -8.46
C ILE A 115 40.74 -31.63 -8.36
N ALA A 116 41.50 -31.22 -7.36
CA ALA A 116 42.84 -31.72 -7.13
C ALA A 116 42.81 -33.15 -6.58
N GLU A 117 43.82 -33.96 -6.89
CA GLU A 117 43.97 -35.31 -6.34
C GLU A 117 43.95 -35.29 -4.80
N GLY A 118 43.04 -36.03 -4.20
CA GLY A 118 42.83 -36.09 -2.74
C GLY A 118 41.87 -35.02 -2.19
N SER A 119 41.32 -34.17 -3.03
CA SER A 119 40.30 -33.16 -2.63
C SER A 119 38.88 -33.53 -3.08
N GLU A 120 38.69 -34.70 -3.68
CA GLU A 120 37.43 -35.14 -4.30
C GLU A 120 36.26 -35.10 -3.35
N GLY A 121 36.47 -35.33 -2.04
CA GLY A 121 35.45 -35.28 -1.02
C GLY A 121 34.80 -33.90 -0.82
N MET A 122 35.50 -32.82 -1.19
CA MET A 122 34.92 -31.47 -1.12
C MET A 122 33.87 -31.19 -2.18
N PHE A 123 34.01 -31.90 -3.35
CA PHE A 123 33.21 -31.68 -4.55
C PHE A 123 32.18 -32.78 -4.77
N ALA A 124 32.30 -33.94 -4.13
CA ALA A 124 31.38 -35.06 -4.27
C ALA A 124 30.15 -34.86 -3.43
N LEU A 125 29.05 -34.46 -4.06
CA LEU A 125 27.82 -34.03 -3.45
C LEU A 125 26.69 -35.07 -3.60
N LYS A 126 25.80 -35.13 -2.64
CA LYS A 126 24.62 -35.98 -2.61
C LYS A 126 23.36 -35.12 -2.59
N PHE A 127 22.31 -35.61 -3.26
CA PHE A 127 21.03 -34.91 -3.32
C PHE A 127 20.00 -35.69 -2.50
N TYR A 128 19.31 -34.99 -1.60
CA TYR A 128 18.18 -35.51 -0.85
C TYR A 128 16.91 -34.83 -1.28
N LYS A 129 15.88 -35.62 -1.61
CA LYS A 129 14.53 -35.11 -1.82
C LYS A 129 13.92 -34.86 -0.44
N VAL A 130 13.41 -33.66 -0.22
CA VAL A 130 12.66 -33.30 0.97
C VAL A 130 11.21 -33.70 0.71
N THR A 131 10.62 -34.48 1.61
CA THR A 131 9.20 -34.82 1.60
C THR A 131 8.42 -34.07 2.66
N ASP A 132 9.12 -33.51 3.68
CA ASP A 132 8.57 -32.65 4.72
C ASP A 132 9.63 -31.64 5.14
N VAL A 133 9.30 -30.36 5.26
CA VAL A 133 10.20 -29.29 5.72
C VAL A 133 10.15 -29.26 7.27
N PRO A 134 11.27 -29.39 8.01
CA PRO A 134 11.26 -29.33 9.47
C PRO A 134 11.07 -27.87 9.93
N GLY A 135 9.97 -27.61 10.57
CA GLY A 135 9.66 -26.31 11.18
C GLY A 135 8.30 -25.75 10.80
N GLY A 136 7.69 -26.30 9.76
CA GLY A 136 6.28 -26.03 9.45
C GLY A 136 5.36 -26.76 10.43
N SER A 137 4.39 -26.06 10.98
CA SER A 137 3.25 -26.65 11.69
C SER A 137 2.65 -27.79 10.85
N ASP A 138 2.17 -28.87 11.50
CA ASP A 138 1.47 -30.00 10.88
C ASP A 138 0.15 -29.55 10.22
N GLU A 139 0.22 -28.78 9.12
CA GLU A 139 -0.87 -28.65 8.17
C GLU A 139 -0.47 -29.37 6.87
N PRO A 140 -1.41 -30.11 6.25
CA PRO A 140 -1.12 -30.84 5.02
C PRO A 140 -0.78 -29.85 3.90
N ASP A 141 0.23 -30.20 3.09
CA ASP A 141 0.66 -29.46 1.89
C ASP A 141 -0.52 -28.76 1.20
N GLU A 142 -0.64 -27.45 1.38
CA GLU A 142 -1.46 -26.64 0.50
C GLU A 142 -0.76 -26.61 -0.87
N PRO A 143 -1.43 -26.97 -1.95
CA PRO A 143 -0.87 -26.79 -3.28
C PRO A 143 -0.66 -25.30 -3.49
N SER A 144 0.53 -24.90 -3.92
CA SER A 144 0.84 -23.52 -4.30
C SER A 144 -0.30 -22.95 -5.13
N ALA A 145 -0.81 -21.78 -4.70
CA ALA A 145 -1.87 -21.06 -5.36
C ALA A 145 -1.63 -20.98 -6.87
N VAL A 146 -2.62 -21.33 -7.63
CA VAL A 146 -2.56 -21.20 -9.08
C VAL A 146 -3.02 -19.78 -9.39
N GLU A 147 -2.11 -18.97 -9.89
CA GLU A 147 -2.41 -17.64 -10.41
C GLU A 147 -3.70 -17.65 -11.25
N GLY A 148 -4.71 -16.84 -10.86
CA GLY A 148 -6.01 -16.78 -11.53
C GLY A 148 -7.15 -17.60 -10.90
N LEU A 149 -6.97 -18.21 -9.70
CA LEU A 149 -8.06 -18.84 -8.93
C LEU A 149 -8.45 -17.99 -7.70
N GLU A 150 -8.64 -16.70 -7.93
CA GLU A 150 -9.12 -15.76 -6.90
C GLU A 150 -10.61 -15.96 -6.63
N VAL A 151 -11.04 -15.64 -5.39
CA VAL A 151 -12.45 -15.55 -5.01
C VAL A 151 -12.78 -14.10 -4.71
N GLU A 152 -13.78 -13.57 -5.39
CA GLU A 152 -14.36 -12.26 -5.15
C GLU A 152 -15.67 -12.40 -4.36
N ALA A 153 -15.97 -11.42 -3.52
CA ALA A 153 -17.22 -11.38 -2.77
C ALA A 153 -17.97 -10.07 -3.02
N SER A 154 -19.29 -10.14 -3.15
CA SER A 154 -20.18 -9.00 -3.18
C SER A 154 -21.28 -9.16 -2.12
N PRO A 155 -21.41 -8.19 -1.18
CA PRO A 155 -20.57 -7.01 -1.00
C PRO A 155 -19.11 -7.36 -0.70
N GLN A 156 -18.23 -6.40 -0.96
CA GLN A 156 -16.80 -6.60 -0.69
C GLN A 156 -16.49 -6.77 0.81
N SER A 157 -15.32 -7.27 1.13
CA SER A 157 -14.87 -7.39 2.53
C SER A 157 -14.84 -6.04 3.22
N GLY A 158 -15.21 -6.00 4.50
CA GLY A 158 -15.33 -4.76 5.27
C GLY A 158 -16.71 -4.11 5.21
N ALA A 159 -17.58 -4.53 4.29
CA ALA A 159 -18.91 -3.94 4.11
C ALA A 159 -19.79 -4.06 5.35
N SER A 160 -20.61 -3.04 5.58
CA SER A 160 -21.71 -3.08 6.55
C SER A 160 -22.89 -3.84 5.98
N VAL A 161 -23.42 -4.82 6.75
CA VAL A 161 -24.52 -5.68 6.31
C VAL A 161 -25.65 -5.74 7.34
N VAL A 162 -26.86 -5.97 6.84
CA VAL A 162 -28.07 -6.13 7.67
C VAL A 162 -28.74 -7.47 7.42
N ALA A 163 -29.61 -7.88 8.34
CA ALA A 163 -30.40 -9.10 8.20
C ALA A 163 -31.21 -9.11 6.88
N GLY A 164 -31.15 -10.23 6.16
CA GLY A 164 -31.80 -10.42 4.86
C GLY A 164 -30.97 -10.08 3.65
N GLN A 165 -29.82 -9.43 3.84
CA GLN A 165 -28.85 -9.18 2.77
C GLN A 165 -28.13 -10.48 2.39
N GLN A 166 -27.61 -10.56 1.18
CA GLN A 166 -26.95 -11.74 0.62
C GLN A 166 -25.50 -11.43 0.25
N ILE A 167 -24.61 -12.38 0.50
CA ILE A 167 -23.22 -12.34 0.03
C ILE A 167 -23.10 -13.28 -1.17
N THR A 168 -22.65 -12.76 -2.30
CA THR A 168 -22.36 -13.53 -3.51
C THR A 168 -20.85 -13.75 -3.62
N LEU A 169 -20.44 -14.99 -3.88
CA LEU A 169 -19.04 -15.33 -4.14
C LEU A 169 -18.87 -15.64 -5.63
N LYS A 170 -17.81 -15.16 -6.24
CA LYS A 170 -17.46 -15.34 -7.65
C LYS A 170 -16.00 -15.81 -7.78
N ALA A 171 -15.72 -16.67 -8.74
CA ALA A 171 -14.40 -17.10 -9.11
C ALA A 171 -14.33 -17.32 -10.63
N ALA A 172 -13.14 -17.65 -11.16
CA ALA A 172 -12.93 -17.90 -12.58
C ALA A 172 -13.88 -18.96 -13.16
N ASP A 173 -14.19 -18.84 -14.44
CA ASP A 173 -15.09 -19.74 -15.18
C ASP A 173 -14.65 -21.22 -15.07
N GLY A 174 -15.57 -22.04 -14.57
CA GLY A 174 -15.36 -23.49 -14.38
C GLY A 174 -14.79 -23.88 -13.02
N ALA A 175 -14.43 -22.93 -12.17
CA ALA A 175 -14.05 -23.19 -10.79
C ALA A 175 -15.29 -23.48 -9.91
N GLN A 176 -15.12 -24.32 -8.90
CA GLN A 176 -16.05 -24.54 -7.80
C GLN A 176 -15.57 -23.76 -6.59
N ILE A 177 -16.46 -23.07 -5.87
CA ILE A 177 -16.12 -22.34 -4.66
C ILE A 177 -16.52 -23.18 -3.46
N TYR A 178 -15.64 -23.31 -2.50
CA TYR A 178 -15.90 -23.91 -1.18
C TYR A 178 -15.77 -22.84 -0.12
N TYR A 179 -16.66 -22.83 0.88
CA TYR A 179 -16.69 -21.79 1.91
C TYR A 179 -17.01 -22.33 3.30
N THR A 180 -16.61 -21.56 4.31
CA THR A 180 -17.03 -21.66 5.71
C THR A 180 -17.45 -20.30 6.22
N MET A 181 -18.35 -20.23 7.20
CA MET A 181 -18.87 -18.96 7.70
C MET A 181 -19.20 -19.05 9.19
N ASN A 182 -18.79 -18.03 9.97
CA ASN A 182 -19.20 -17.79 11.35
C ASN A 182 -19.88 -16.42 11.48
N THR A 183 -20.83 -16.31 12.39
CA THR A 183 -21.63 -15.10 12.63
C THR A 183 -21.46 -14.55 14.06
N ASP A 184 -20.45 -14.98 14.77
CA ASP A 184 -20.19 -14.63 16.16
C ASP A 184 -18.85 -13.91 16.36
N GLY A 185 -18.27 -13.40 15.29
CA GLY A 185 -17.00 -12.72 15.27
C GLY A 185 -15.77 -13.63 15.31
N THR A 186 -15.96 -14.96 15.46
CA THR A 186 -14.85 -15.90 15.46
C THR A 186 -14.49 -16.31 14.02
N GLU A 187 -13.21 -16.53 13.80
CA GLU A 187 -12.71 -17.01 12.52
C GLU A 187 -13.15 -18.45 12.25
N PRO A 188 -13.79 -18.76 11.10
CA PRO A 188 -14.14 -20.11 10.74
C PRO A 188 -12.90 -20.92 10.31
N ALA A 189 -12.98 -22.26 10.40
CA ALA A 189 -11.95 -23.12 9.84
C ALA A 189 -11.85 -22.94 8.32
N ASP A 190 -10.68 -23.14 7.76
CA ASP A 190 -10.48 -23.05 6.31
C ASP A 190 -11.38 -24.05 5.56
N PRO A 191 -11.94 -23.66 4.40
CA PRO A 191 -12.76 -24.56 3.60
C PRO A 191 -11.91 -25.65 2.91
N GLU A 192 -12.45 -26.86 2.80
CA GLU A 192 -11.78 -28.00 2.18
C GLU A 192 -12.26 -28.22 0.74
N ALA A 193 -11.38 -28.15 -0.25
CA ALA A 193 -11.70 -28.46 -1.63
C ALA A 193 -12.27 -29.88 -1.80
N GLY A 194 -13.41 -30.00 -2.49
CA GLY A 194 -14.13 -31.28 -2.66
C GLY A 194 -15.05 -31.66 -1.50
N ASN A 195 -15.13 -30.88 -0.44
CA ASN A 195 -16.09 -31.07 0.64
C ASN A 195 -17.48 -30.57 0.20
N THR A 196 -18.38 -31.48 -0.13
CA THR A 196 -19.71 -31.14 -0.66
C THR A 196 -20.62 -30.36 0.31
N ASP A 197 -20.32 -30.40 1.61
CA ASP A 197 -21.07 -29.64 2.61
C ASP A 197 -20.66 -28.19 2.68
N GLN A 198 -19.52 -27.87 2.09
CA GLN A 198 -18.94 -26.52 1.99
C GLN A 198 -19.07 -25.92 0.57
N LEU A 199 -19.65 -26.66 -0.37
CA LEU A 199 -19.77 -26.20 -1.75
C LEU A 199 -20.74 -25.02 -1.84
N TYR A 200 -20.26 -23.86 -2.32
CA TYR A 200 -21.08 -22.71 -2.62
C TYR A 200 -21.99 -22.97 -3.84
N SER A 201 -23.29 -22.80 -3.69
CA SER A 201 -24.30 -23.08 -4.73
C SER A 201 -25.35 -21.99 -4.86
N GLU A 202 -25.48 -21.12 -3.87
CA GLU A 202 -26.42 -20.01 -3.82
C GLU A 202 -25.87 -18.91 -2.90
N PRO A 203 -26.28 -17.64 -3.06
CA PRO A 203 -25.82 -16.54 -2.20
C PRO A 203 -26.04 -16.82 -0.72
N LEU A 204 -25.09 -16.41 0.12
CA LEU A 204 -25.09 -16.63 1.57
C LEU A 204 -25.99 -15.57 2.22
N GLU A 205 -27.04 -15.98 2.90
CA GLU A 205 -27.97 -15.05 3.55
C GLU A 205 -27.45 -14.63 4.93
N ILE A 206 -27.36 -13.34 5.19
CA ILE A 206 -27.15 -12.74 6.51
C ILE A 206 -28.44 -12.89 7.30
N THR A 207 -28.49 -13.86 8.20
CA THR A 207 -29.72 -14.20 8.95
C THR A 207 -30.05 -13.22 10.08
N ALA A 208 -29.05 -12.47 10.55
CA ALA A 208 -29.19 -11.42 11.56
C ALA A 208 -28.16 -10.30 11.29
N THR A 209 -28.52 -9.07 11.51
CA THR A 209 -27.56 -7.95 11.50
C THR A 209 -26.45 -8.24 12.52
N PRO A 210 -25.16 -8.17 12.14
CA PRO A 210 -24.07 -8.38 13.08
C PRO A 210 -24.16 -7.46 14.29
N GLU A 211 -23.63 -7.88 15.43
CA GLU A 211 -23.39 -6.98 16.56
C GLU A 211 -22.07 -6.24 16.31
N LYS A 212 -21.90 -5.06 16.92
CA LYS A 212 -20.76 -4.15 16.71
C LYS A 212 -19.39 -4.86 16.75
N ASP A 213 -19.21 -5.77 17.75
CA ASP A 213 -17.95 -6.47 17.98
C ASP A 213 -18.01 -7.96 17.53
N GLN A 214 -18.99 -8.33 16.73
CA GLN A 214 -19.21 -9.71 16.27
C GLN A 214 -19.48 -9.72 14.75
N PRO A 215 -18.46 -9.45 13.93
CA PRO A 215 -18.64 -9.47 12.48
C PRO A 215 -18.99 -10.88 11.97
N VAL A 216 -19.62 -10.93 10.81
CA VAL A 216 -19.71 -12.19 10.05
C VAL A 216 -18.38 -12.39 9.33
N VAL A 217 -17.78 -13.57 9.50
CA VAL A 217 -16.54 -13.95 8.83
C VAL A 217 -16.81 -15.10 7.88
N VAL A 218 -16.44 -14.93 6.60
CA VAL A 218 -16.55 -15.94 5.55
C VAL A 218 -15.15 -16.26 5.04
N LYS A 219 -14.77 -17.53 5.03
CA LYS A 219 -13.60 -18.01 4.31
C LYS A 219 -14.01 -18.75 3.04
N ALA A 220 -13.34 -18.51 1.93
CA ALA A 220 -13.66 -19.16 0.67
C ALA A 220 -12.40 -19.48 -0.14
N LEU A 221 -12.43 -20.56 -0.91
CA LEU A 221 -11.40 -20.91 -1.89
C LEU A 221 -12.02 -21.37 -3.20
N ALA A 222 -11.33 -21.14 -4.31
CA ALA A 222 -11.69 -21.64 -5.63
C ALA A 222 -10.98 -22.97 -5.93
N TYR A 223 -11.65 -23.88 -6.62
CA TYR A 223 -11.13 -25.20 -6.97
C TYR A 223 -11.56 -25.64 -8.36
N ILE A 224 -10.62 -26.04 -9.20
CA ILE A 224 -10.90 -26.70 -10.48
C ILE A 224 -10.64 -28.20 -10.32
N PRO A 225 -11.67 -29.07 -10.45
CA PRO A 225 -11.49 -30.51 -10.31
C PRO A 225 -10.70 -31.09 -11.48
N GLN A 226 -10.00 -32.21 -11.24
CA GLN A 226 -9.29 -32.96 -12.25
C GLN A 226 -10.20 -33.29 -13.45
N SER A 227 -9.74 -33.04 -14.67
CA SER A 227 -10.46 -33.34 -15.91
C SER A 227 -9.53 -33.94 -16.96
N GLY A 228 -9.72 -35.19 -17.31
CA GLY A 228 -8.85 -35.92 -18.24
C GLY A 228 -7.43 -36.06 -17.70
N ASP A 229 -6.44 -35.53 -18.44
CA ASP A 229 -5.02 -35.54 -18.05
C ASP A 229 -4.62 -34.29 -17.26
N ALA A 230 -5.52 -33.29 -17.11
CA ALA A 230 -5.27 -32.09 -16.30
C ALA A 230 -5.46 -32.38 -14.80
N GLU A 231 -4.48 -32.02 -14.01
CA GLU A 231 -4.53 -32.15 -12.54
C GLU A 231 -5.54 -31.17 -11.93
N ALA A 232 -6.00 -31.47 -10.71
CA ALA A 232 -6.85 -30.56 -9.96
C ALA A 232 -6.03 -29.32 -9.54
N GLN A 233 -6.68 -28.16 -9.50
CA GLN A 233 -6.05 -26.90 -9.07
C GLN A 233 -6.85 -26.32 -7.89
N THR A 234 -6.15 -25.83 -6.88
CA THR A 234 -6.74 -25.21 -5.69
C THR A 234 -6.19 -23.80 -5.57
N GLY A 235 -7.07 -22.80 -5.41
CA GLY A 235 -6.70 -21.43 -5.10
C GLY A 235 -6.38 -21.23 -3.63
N GLU A 236 -6.00 -20.02 -3.27
CA GLU A 236 -5.79 -19.60 -1.89
C GLU A 236 -7.11 -19.49 -1.13
N VAL A 237 -7.01 -19.38 0.21
CA VAL A 237 -8.17 -19.14 1.08
C VAL A 237 -8.29 -17.62 1.27
N TYR A 238 -9.41 -17.08 0.82
CA TYR A 238 -9.76 -15.66 1.00
C TYR A 238 -10.67 -15.51 2.22
N THR A 239 -10.41 -14.49 3.04
CA THR A 239 -11.23 -14.16 4.21
C THR A 239 -11.99 -12.86 3.95
N PHE A 240 -13.31 -12.90 4.11
CA PHE A 240 -14.20 -11.75 3.97
C PHE A 240 -14.89 -11.48 5.30
N THR A 241 -14.85 -10.21 5.73
CA THR A 241 -15.44 -9.79 7.00
C THR A 241 -16.55 -8.78 6.76
N TYR A 242 -17.71 -8.99 7.41
CA TYR A 242 -18.88 -8.10 7.28
C TYR A 242 -19.31 -7.59 8.63
N LYS A 243 -19.51 -6.29 8.76
CA LYS A 243 -19.70 -5.57 10.03
C LYS A 243 -21.13 -5.10 10.22
N ALA A 244 -21.48 -4.70 11.43
CA ALA A 244 -22.67 -3.92 11.70
C ALA A 244 -22.60 -2.55 11.00
N PRO A 245 -23.73 -1.96 10.57
CA PRO A 245 -23.78 -0.56 10.17
C PRO A 245 -23.26 0.35 11.28
N VAL A 246 -22.38 1.27 10.93
CA VAL A 246 -21.80 2.24 11.87
C VAL A 246 -22.78 3.39 12.10
N GLN A 247 -23.13 3.64 13.34
CA GLN A 247 -23.99 4.77 13.74
C GLN A 247 -23.11 5.87 14.32
N ILE A 248 -23.27 7.08 13.82
CA ILE A 248 -22.37 8.19 14.15
C ILE A 248 -22.49 8.63 15.62
N GLU A 249 -23.66 8.45 16.23
CA GLU A 249 -23.92 8.77 17.64
C GLU A 249 -23.16 7.90 18.63
N ASP A 250 -22.59 6.81 18.17
CA ASP A 250 -21.82 5.89 19.01
C ASP A 250 -20.39 6.40 19.28
N TYR A 251 -19.95 7.47 18.59
CA TYR A 251 -18.56 7.91 18.61
C TYR A 251 -18.37 9.35 19.11
N GLY A 252 -17.27 9.55 19.84
CA GLY A 252 -16.69 10.86 20.12
C GLY A 252 -15.69 11.28 19.04
N LEU A 253 -15.45 12.58 18.93
CA LEU A 253 -14.40 13.15 18.06
C LEU A 253 -13.15 13.41 18.89
N TYR A 254 -12.02 12.88 18.45
CA TYR A 254 -10.72 13.08 19.10
C TYR A 254 -9.71 13.62 18.09
N PHE A 255 -9.09 14.74 18.43
CA PHE A 255 -8.16 15.49 17.59
C PHE A 255 -6.73 15.09 17.87
N GLY A 256 -5.94 14.79 16.86
CA GLY A 256 -4.59 14.32 17.08
C GLY A 256 -3.63 14.53 15.91
N GLN A 257 -2.44 13.96 16.10
CA GLN A 257 -1.37 13.91 15.11
C GLN A 257 -0.85 12.47 15.01
N LEU A 258 -0.69 11.97 13.79
CA LEU A 258 -0.24 10.61 13.51
C LEU A 258 1.16 10.53 12.89
N HIS A 259 1.91 11.65 12.87
CA HIS A 259 3.25 11.71 12.30
C HIS A 259 4.10 12.77 12.99
N ALA A 260 5.11 12.32 13.73
CA ALA A 260 6.06 13.19 14.41
C ALA A 260 7.35 12.43 14.80
N HIS A 261 8.45 13.17 14.93
CA HIS A 261 9.80 12.66 15.17
C HIS A 261 10.42 13.19 16.45
N THR A 262 11.36 12.43 17.00
CA THR A 262 12.15 12.76 18.17
C THR A 262 13.64 12.57 17.89
N ASN A 263 14.49 12.69 18.93
CA ASN A 263 15.91 12.40 18.84
C ASN A 263 16.23 10.89 18.71
N LEU A 264 15.23 10.01 18.64
CA LEU A 264 15.40 8.62 18.26
C LEU A 264 15.67 8.48 16.75
N SER A 265 15.29 9.49 15.97
CA SER A 265 15.67 9.64 14.56
C SER A 265 16.39 10.98 14.32
N ASP A 266 15.85 11.87 13.55
CA ASP A 266 16.44 13.16 13.18
C ASP A 266 15.63 14.36 13.70
N GLY A 267 14.61 14.10 14.54
CA GLY A 267 13.90 15.12 15.25
C GLY A 267 14.66 15.69 16.46
N THR A 268 14.09 16.70 17.07
CA THR A 268 14.67 17.42 18.22
C THR A 268 13.91 17.07 19.49
N GLY A 269 14.59 16.74 20.58
CA GLY A 269 14.00 16.44 21.89
C GLY A 269 13.70 14.95 22.09
N THR A 270 13.39 14.58 23.33
CA THR A 270 13.18 13.19 23.72
C THR A 270 11.70 12.79 23.56
N VAL A 271 11.44 11.48 23.56
CA VAL A 271 10.07 10.90 23.59
C VAL A 271 9.24 11.50 24.74
N GLU A 272 9.81 11.55 25.95
CA GLU A 272 9.14 12.16 27.13
C GLU A 272 8.77 13.62 26.88
N GLN A 273 9.71 14.42 26.34
CA GLN A 273 9.47 15.83 26.02
C GLN A 273 8.37 16.00 24.95
N ALA A 274 8.33 15.11 23.97
CA ALA A 274 7.35 15.16 22.90
C ALA A 274 5.92 14.93 23.43
N PHE A 275 5.74 13.88 24.20
CA PHE A 275 4.44 13.56 24.77
C PHE A 275 4.01 14.58 25.85
N GLU A 276 4.91 15.02 26.74
CA GLU A 276 4.60 16.07 27.72
C GLU A 276 4.23 17.39 27.04
N HIS A 277 4.88 17.76 25.93
CA HIS A 277 4.53 18.96 25.19
C HIS A 277 3.14 18.80 24.56
N ALA A 278 2.90 17.73 23.82
CA ALA A 278 1.66 17.48 23.10
C ALA A 278 0.44 17.41 24.03
N ALA A 279 0.56 16.78 25.20
CA ALA A 279 -0.52 16.70 26.20
C ALA A 279 -0.95 18.07 26.77
N ASN A 280 -0.16 19.13 26.54
CA ASN A 280 -0.49 20.50 26.94
C ASN A 280 -0.94 21.39 25.76
N VAL A 281 -1.05 20.85 24.55
CA VAL A 281 -1.53 21.57 23.36
C VAL A 281 -3.05 21.57 23.34
N GLU A 282 -3.65 22.75 23.12
CA GLU A 282 -5.10 22.89 23.03
C GLU A 282 -5.65 22.11 21.82
N ASN A 283 -6.76 21.41 22.01
CA ASN A 283 -7.40 20.57 20.98
C ASN A 283 -6.43 19.54 20.38
N LEU A 284 -5.72 18.83 21.26
CA LEU A 284 -4.89 17.70 20.90
C LEU A 284 -5.08 16.58 21.93
N ASP A 285 -5.81 15.55 21.57
CA ASP A 285 -6.20 14.43 22.43
C ASP A 285 -5.20 13.26 22.33
N PHE A 286 -4.47 13.14 21.21
CA PHE A 286 -3.46 12.10 21.01
C PHE A 286 -2.31 12.55 20.12
N LEU A 287 -1.15 11.93 20.32
CA LEU A 287 0.02 12.07 19.47
C LEU A 287 0.62 10.69 19.17
N ALA A 288 0.89 10.39 17.91
CA ALA A 288 1.76 9.29 17.51
C ALA A 288 3.17 9.80 17.18
N LEU A 289 4.18 9.17 17.77
CA LEU A 289 5.56 9.32 17.38
C LEU A 289 5.92 8.18 16.42
N THR A 290 6.50 8.53 15.29
CA THR A 290 6.81 7.63 14.18
C THR A 290 8.21 7.89 13.65
N ASP A 291 9.19 7.84 14.54
CA ASP A 291 10.60 8.06 14.21
C ASP A 291 11.06 7.17 13.06
N HIS A 292 11.94 7.67 12.20
CA HIS A 292 12.53 6.91 11.10
C HIS A 292 13.21 5.64 11.61
N SER A 293 12.67 4.50 11.28
CA SER A 293 13.10 3.18 11.80
C SER A 293 14.56 2.81 11.46
N ASN A 294 15.10 3.35 10.38
CA ASN A 294 16.52 3.14 10.03
C ASN A 294 17.51 3.77 11.02
N SER A 295 17.04 4.58 11.95
CA SER A 295 17.85 5.19 13.02
C SER A 295 17.88 4.34 14.29
N PHE A 296 16.98 3.37 14.46
CA PHE A 296 16.84 2.59 15.68
C PHE A 296 18.00 1.62 15.92
N GLU A 297 18.63 1.10 14.90
CA GLU A 297 19.68 0.07 14.98
C GLU A 297 21.10 0.61 14.78
N GLY A 298 21.40 1.78 15.29
CA GLY A 298 22.76 2.24 15.47
C GLY A 298 23.13 3.54 14.80
N GLN A 299 23.49 4.49 15.62
CA GLN A 299 23.98 5.82 15.22
C GLN A 299 25.41 5.81 14.67
N SER A 300 26.06 4.69 14.42
CA SER A 300 27.46 4.63 13.98
C SER A 300 27.65 4.47 12.47
N GLY A 301 26.64 4.77 11.66
CA GLY A 301 26.80 4.91 10.21
C GLY A 301 26.99 3.61 9.43
N LEU A 302 26.86 2.48 10.05
CA LEU A 302 26.68 1.18 9.41
C LEU A 302 25.49 0.50 10.08
N PRO A 303 24.46 0.17 9.35
CA PRO A 303 23.43 -0.69 9.89
C PRO A 303 24.12 -2.00 10.26
N SER A 304 24.06 -2.41 11.49
CA SER A 304 23.92 -3.82 11.74
C SER A 304 22.69 -4.21 10.94
N ALA A 305 22.82 -5.14 10.00
CA ALA A 305 21.69 -5.71 9.30
C ALA A 305 20.57 -5.92 10.32
N GLY A 306 19.35 -5.43 10.01
CA GLY A 306 18.26 -5.42 10.96
C GLY A 306 18.16 -6.75 11.69
N THR A 307 18.18 -6.66 12.98
CA THR A 307 18.00 -7.82 13.87
C THR A 307 16.62 -7.81 14.48
N THR A 308 15.86 -6.75 14.22
CA THR A 308 14.47 -6.58 14.64
C THR A 308 13.61 -6.48 13.38
N HIS A 309 12.55 -7.25 13.35
CA HIS A 309 11.59 -7.30 12.25
C HIS A 309 10.17 -7.03 12.74
N LEU A 310 9.27 -6.76 11.83
CA LEU A 310 7.85 -6.68 12.12
C LEU A 310 7.37 -8.06 12.60
N GLY A 311 6.57 -8.09 13.65
CA GLY A 311 6.14 -9.33 14.31
C GLY A 311 7.09 -9.86 15.39
N ASP A 312 8.24 -9.22 15.63
CA ASP A 312 9.18 -9.62 16.68
C ASP A 312 8.65 -9.29 18.08
N GLU A 313 8.04 -10.23 18.77
CA GLU A 313 7.54 -10.07 20.14
C GLU A 313 8.63 -9.61 21.15
N ASN A 314 9.90 -9.86 20.86
CA ASN A 314 11.03 -9.47 21.70
C ASN A 314 11.67 -8.13 21.29
N ALA A 315 11.06 -7.37 20.36
CA ALA A 315 11.63 -6.13 19.85
C ALA A 315 11.99 -5.13 20.96
N GLU A 316 11.13 -4.97 21.96
CA GLU A 316 11.39 -4.09 23.11
C GLU A 316 12.55 -4.59 24.00
N GLU A 317 12.84 -5.89 24.05
CA GLU A 317 13.95 -6.43 24.82
C GLU A 317 15.30 -6.17 24.13
N VAL A 318 15.32 -6.26 22.79
CA VAL A 318 16.57 -6.21 22.01
C VAL A 318 16.88 -4.82 21.46
N ASN A 319 15.87 -3.98 21.23
CA ASN A 319 16.05 -2.63 20.69
C ASN A 319 15.71 -1.54 21.70
N ALA A 320 16.68 -0.71 22.04
CA ALA A 320 16.53 0.32 23.07
C ALA A 320 15.66 1.50 22.61
N SER A 321 15.76 1.91 21.34
CA SER A 321 14.97 3.01 20.79
C SER A 321 13.49 2.62 20.71
N TRP A 322 13.20 1.41 20.20
CA TRP A 322 11.85 0.89 20.14
C TRP A 322 11.19 0.82 21.52
N ARG A 323 11.92 0.27 22.50
CA ARG A 323 11.48 0.24 23.91
C ARG A 323 11.22 1.62 24.47
N GLU A 324 12.13 2.60 24.27
CA GLU A 324 11.98 3.98 24.79
C GLU A 324 10.70 4.64 24.24
N GLY A 325 10.42 4.48 22.94
CA GLY A 325 9.21 5.00 22.32
C GLY A 325 7.94 4.37 22.88
N ARG A 326 7.88 3.04 22.91
CA ARG A 326 6.71 2.27 23.44
C ARG A 326 6.47 2.54 24.94
N GLU A 327 7.53 2.58 25.75
CA GLU A 327 7.41 2.94 27.17
C GLU A 327 6.92 4.38 27.36
N GLY A 328 7.43 5.34 26.56
CA GLY A 328 7.00 6.73 26.62
C GLY A 328 5.52 6.90 26.31
N ALA A 329 5.01 6.25 25.26
CA ALA A 329 3.59 6.27 24.90
C ALA A 329 2.71 5.70 26.03
N ARG A 330 3.07 4.52 26.56
CA ARG A 330 2.35 3.91 27.69
C ARG A 330 2.37 4.80 28.94
N ASN A 331 3.50 5.44 29.22
CA ASN A 331 3.66 6.26 30.42
C ASN A 331 2.80 7.53 30.37
N ILE A 332 2.77 8.26 29.24
CA ILE A 332 1.95 9.48 29.12
C ILE A 332 0.47 9.15 29.19
N THR A 333 0.01 8.11 28.50
CA THR A 333 -1.37 7.65 28.53
C THR A 333 -1.82 7.29 29.95
N ALA A 334 -0.92 6.65 30.74
CA ALA A 334 -1.23 6.28 32.11
C ALA A 334 -1.22 7.47 33.09
N GLN A 335 -0.49 8.55 32.76
CA GLN A 335 -0.35 9.74 33.63
C GLN A 335 -1.47 10.74 33.43
N GLU A 336 -1.77 11.07 32.17
CA GLU A 336 -2.67 12.19 31.87
C GLU A 336 -4.15 11.77 31.87
N GLY A 337 -4.49 10.53 31.47
CA GLY A 337 -5.87 10.00 31.53
C GLY A 337 -6.86 10.60 30.53
N ASP A 338 -6.56 11.77 30.00
CA ASP A 338 -7.29 12.51 28.96
C ASP A 338 -6.42 12.82 27.73
N PHE A 339 -5.29 12.13 27.61
CA PHE A 339 -4.39 12.16 26.44
C PHE A 339 -3.85 10.76 26.14
N VAL A 340 -3.71 10.41 24.86
CA VAL A 340 -3.18 9.12 24.43
C VAL A 340 -1.88 9.30 23.63
N GLY A 341 -0.81 8.69 24.15
CA GLY A 341 0.44 8.52 23.41
C GLY A 341 0.41 7.25 22.59
N ILE A 342 0.81 7.34 21.34
CA ILE A 342 0.94 6.21 20.40
C ILE A 342 2.39 6.15 19.93
N TYR A 343 2.91 4.95 19.71
CA TYR A 343 4.22 4.76 19.13
C TYR A 343 4.17 3.78 17.96
N GLY A 344 4.59 4.25 16.81
CA GLY A 344 4.81 3.49 15.59
C GLY A 344 6.20 3.76 15.03
N PHE A 345 6.38 3.54 13.75
CA PHE A 345 7.61 3.87 13.05
C PHE A 345 7.32 4.33 11.62
N GLU A 346 8.23 5.11 11.08
CA GLU A 346 8.22 5.45 9.67
C GLU A 346 9.23 4.60 8.92
N MET A 347 8.71 3.76 8.01
CA MET A 347 9.50 3.09 6.99
C MET A 347 9.83 4.09 5.89
N THR A 348 11.09 4.45 5.79
CA THR A 348 11.56 5.54 4.93
C THR A 348 12.59 5.03 3.94
N TRP A 349 12.33 5.08 2.64
CA TRP A 349 13.32 4.73 1.63
C TRP A 349 14.17 5.92 1.20
N SER A 350 15.44 5.66 0.85
CA SER A 350 16.38 6.71 0.45
C SER A 350 16.10 7.20 -0.96
N GLY A 351 16.23 8.51 -1.18
CA GLY A 351 16.18 9.10 -2.51
C GLY A 351 14.79 9.41 -3.04
N GLY A 352 13.79 9.43 -2.15
CA GLY A 352 12.46 9.92 -2.47
C GLY A 352 11.52 8.92 -3.13
N ALA A 353 11.90 7.66 -3.28
CA ALA A 353 11.03 6.65 -3.87
C ALA A 353 11.28 5.28 -3.22
N PRO A 354 10.24 4.47 -3.00
CA PRO A 354 8.87 4.58 -3.50
C PRO A 354 7.95 5.52 -2.72
N GLY A 355 8.35 5.97 -1.52
CA GLY A 355 7.56 6.78 -0.60
C GLY A 355 8.00 6.57 0.85
N HIS A 356 7.17 7.03 1.79
CA HIS A 356 7.34 6.75 3.22
C HIS A 356 6.02 6.23 3.79
N ILE A 357 6.09 5.25 4.69
CA ILE A 357 4.92 4.60 5.27
C ILE A 357 5.06 4.57 6.79
N ASN A 358 4.12 5.20 7.49
CA ASN A 358 3.98 4.99 8.93
C ASN A 358 3.27 3.66 9.17
N THR A 359 3.75 2.91 10.17
CA THR A 359 3.11 1.68 10.62
C THR A 359 2.91 1.72 12.12
N PHE A 360 1.69 1.41 12.54
CA PHE A 360 1.19 1.42 13.92
C PHE A 360 0.72 0.03 14.33
N ASN A 361 0.38 -0.15 15.60
CA ASN A 361 -0.13 -1.40 16.17
C ASN A 361 0.73 -2.61 15.82
N SER A 362 2.05 -2.45 15.91
CA SER A 362 3.00 -3.48 15.54
C SER A 362 3.82 -3.99 16.72
N GLU A 363 4.13 -5.28 16.69
CA GLU A 363 5.26 -5.81 17.46
C GLU A 363 6.51 -5.69 16.56
N GLY A 364 7.51 -4.96 17.03
CA GLY A 364 8.72 -4.68 16.24
C GLY A 364 8.51 -3.68 15.10
N PHE A 365 9.50 -3.61 14.23
CA PHE A 365 9.55 -2.65 13.11
C PHE A 365 10.44 -3.17 11.98
N GLU A 366 10.24 -2.64 10.77
CA GLU A 366 11.14 -2.83 9.65
C GLU A 366 11.96 -1.57 9.36
N ASN A 367 13.09 -1.72 8.67
CA ASN A 367 13.86 -0.57 8.22
C ASN A 367 14.54 -0.80 6.87
N ARG A 368 14.73 0.28 6.10
CA ARG A 368 15.34 0.27 4.76
C ARG A 368 16.75 -0.33 4.66
N ASN A 369 17.43 -0.59 5.77
CA ASN A 369 18.79 -1.16 5.80
C ASN A 369 18.75 -2.69 5.89
N ALA A 370 17.60 -3.26 6.25
CA ALA A 370 17.38 -4.71 6.22
C ALA A 370 17.17 -5.22 4.78
N GLU A 371 17.50 -6.47 4.51
CA GLU A 371 17.04 -7.15 3.30
C GLU A 371 15.58 -7.60 3.55
N PRO A 372 14.66 -7.52 2.57
CA PRO A 372 14.93 -7.20 1.16
C PRO A 372 14.92 -5.71 0.80
N TYR A 373 14.59 -4.81 1.72
CA TYR A 373 14.31 -3.39 1.44
C TYR A 373 15.52 -2.56 1.03
N ARG A 374 16.72 -3.08 1.27
CA ARG A 374 17.99 -2.37 1.03
C ARG A 374 18.37 -2.26 -0.45
N LYS A 375 17.97 -3.22 -1.27
CA LYS A 375 18.37 -3.32 -2.67
C LYS A 375 17.21 -3.82 -3.49
N GLY A 376 16.89 -3.10 -4.53
CA GLY A 376 15.85 -3.43 -5.48
C GLY A 376 15.52 -2.19 -6.30
N ASP A 377 14.69 -2.35 -7.31
CA ASP A 377 13.95 -1.24 -7.86
C ASP A 377 12.80 -0.86 -6.90
N ASN A 378 12.16 0.24 -7.16
CA ASN A 378 11.16 0.79 -6.26
C ASN A 378 9.91 -0.11 -6.13
N TYR A 379 9.53 -0.83 -7.20
CA TYR A 379 8.43 -1.79 -7.14
C TYR A 379 8.77 -2.95 -6.23
N ALA A 380 9.93 -3.57 -6.41
CA ALA A 380 10.33 -4.74 -5.63
C ALA A 380 10.46 -4.46 -4.13
N VAL A 381 10.96 -3.28 -3.74
CA VAL A 381 11.08 -2.94 -2.31
C VAL A 381 9.72 -2.57 -1.70
N LEU A 382 8.81 -2.00 -2.47
CA LEU A 382 7.45 -1.70 -2.04
C LEU A 382 6.63 -2.99 -1.90
N GLU A 383 6.69 -3.88 -2.89
CA GLU A 383 6.07 -5.20 -2.87
C GLU A 383 6.51 -6.02 -1.66
N ALA A 384 7.83 -6.11 -1.44
CA ALA A 384 8.37 -6.82 -0.28
C ALA A 384 7.90 -6.22 1.07
N TYR A 385 7.65 -4.91 1.14
CA TYR A 385 7.10 -4.32 2.36
C TYR A 385 5.61 -4.62 2.52
N TYR A 386 4.85 -4.63 1.43
CA TYR A 386 3.44 -5.04 1.45
C TYR A 386 3.29 -6.51 1.87
N ASP A 387 4.14 -7.40 1.36
CA ASP A 387 4.17 -8.80 1.80
C ASP A 387 4.41 -8.92 3.30
N THR A 388 5.35 -8.13 3.83
CA THR A 388 5.63 -8.11 5.28
C THR A 388 4.44 -7.57 6.09
N LEU A 389 3.74 -6.55 5.60
CA LEU A 389 2.51 -6.09 6.24
C LEU A 389 1.42 -7.17 6.22
N ASN A 390 1.25 -7.88 5.11
CA ASN A 390 0.28 -8.96 4.98
C ASN A 390 0.54 -10.12 5.97
N GLU A 391 1.81 -10.40 6.27
CA GLU A 391 2.19 -11.36 7.31
C GLU A 391 1.88 -10.88 8.75
N ASN A 392 1.57 -9.58 8.91
CA ASN A 392 1.30 -8.92 10.20
C ASN A 392 -0.07 -8.20 10.18
N PRO A 393 -1.20 -8.93 10.08
CA PRO A 393 -2.51 -8.36 9.77
C PRO A 393 -3.09 -7.43 10.84
N GLU A 394 -2.50 -7.38 12.03
CA GLU A 394 -2.92 -6.43 13.07
C GLU A 394 -2.35 -5.02 12.87
N THR A 395 -1.37 -4.85 12.00
CA THR A 395 -0.77 -3.55 11.73
C THR A 395 -1.74 -2.59 11.03
N ILE A 396 -1.48 -1.31 11.19
CA ILE A 396 -2.20 -0.22 10.52
C ILE A 396 -1.16 0.66 9.86
N SER A 397 -1.31 0.92 8.58
CA SER A 397 -0.32 1.73 7.86
C SER A 397 -0.92 2.96 7.19
N GLN A 398 -0.06 3.96 6.97
CA GLN A 398 -0.41 5.24 6.39
C GLN A 398 0.55 5.58 5.26
N PHE A 399 0.04 5.93 4.10
CA PHE A 399 0.79 6.58 3.03
C PHE A 399 1.16 8.01 3.47
N ASN A 400 2.44 8.27 3.72
CA ASN A 400 2.91 9.58 4.17
C ASN A 400 3.14 10.53 3.00
N HIS A 401 2.74 11.79 3.16
CA HIS A 401 3.05 12.94 2.29
C HIS A 401 3.33 12.59 0.81
N PRO A 402 2.39 11.90 0.12
CA PRO A 402 2.59 11.49 -1.26
C PRO A 402 2.87 12.71 -2.15
N GLY A 403 3.86 12.60 -3.02
CA GLY A 403 4.25 13.70 -3.90
C GLY A 403 5.59 13.50 -4.58
N ASP A 404 5.93 14.43 -5.48
CA ASP A 404 7.15 14.38 -6.31
C ASP A 404 8.46 14.39 -5.48
N THR A 405 8.41 14.86 -4.24
CA THR A 405 9.61 14.97 -3.40
C THR A 405 10.00 13.66 -2.74
N PHE A 406 9.03 12.93 -2.19
CA PHE A 406 9.26 11.72 -1.39
C PHE A 406 8.68 10.46 -2.01
N GLY A 407 8.05 10.57 -3.19
CA GLY A 407 7.41 9.48 -3.89
C GLY A 407 5.90 9.42 -3.68
N ASP A 408 5.26 8.65 -4.53
CA ASP A 408 3.81 8.47 -4.59
C ASP A 408 3.44 6.97 -4.65
N PHE A 409 4.30 6.14 -4.07
CA PHE A 409 4.10 4.68 -4.02
C PHE A 409 3.95 4.06 -5.40
N MET A 410 4.76 4.56 -6.37
CA MET A 410 4.70 4.17 -7.78
C MET A 410 3.30 4.44 -8.38
N ASP A 411 2.74 5.61 -8.07
CA ASP A 411 1.36 6.00 -8.41
C ASP A 411 0.31 5.08 -7.76
N PHE A 412 0.53 4.73 -6.48
CA PHE A 412 -0.31 3.80 -5.70
C PHE A 412 -0.47 2.43 -6.36
N ALA A 413 0.60 1.93 -6.98
CA ALA A 413 0.64 0.62 -7.59
C ALA A 413 0.58 -0.53 -6.56
N LEU A 414 0.53 -1.76 -7.07
CA LEU A 414 0.51 -2.98 -6.26
C LEU A 414 -0.72 -3.06 -5.32
N TYR A 415 -1.85 -2.50 -5.76
CA TYR A 415 -3.10 -2.70 -5.05
C TYR A 415 -3.44 -4.19 -5.00
N ASP A 416 -3.78 -4.66 -3.83
CA ASP A 416 -4.30 -5.99 -3.58
C ASP A 416 -5.30 -5.93 -2.42
N PRO A 417 -6.43 -6.65 -2.44
CA PRO A 417 -7.44 -6.60 -1.38
C PRO A 417 -6.92 -6.97 0.01
N VAL A 418 -5.82 -7.73 0.11
CA VAL A 418 -5.23 -8.08 1.42
C VAL A 418 -4.48 -6.89 1.99
N ILE A 419 -3.58 -6.27 1.20
CA ILE A 419 -2.81 -5.10 1.65
C ILE A 419 -3.70 -3.87 1.86
N ASP A 420 -4.81 -3.74 1.15
CA ASP A 420 -5.81 -2.70 1.33
C ASP A 420 -6.38 -2.67 2.76
N ASN A 421 -6.47 -3.83 3.42
CA ASN A 421 -6.88 -3.93 4.82
C ASN A 421 -5.79 -3.47 5.82
N GLN A 422 -4.53 -3.32 5.38
CA GLN A 422 -3.41 -2.90 6.22
C GLN A 422 -3.09 -1.42 6.05
N ILE A 423 -3.20 -0.88 4.83
CA ILE A 423 -2.93 0.53 4.54
C ILE A 423 -4.26 1.26 4.48
N THR A 424 -4.69 1.78 5.62
CA THR A 424 -6.03 2.38 5.80
C THR A 424 -6.03 3.89 5.84
N LEU A 425 -4.86 4.53 5.76
CA LEU A 425 -4.69 5.98 5.92
C LEU A 425 -3.81 6.58 4.83
N ILE A 426 -4.04 7.87 4.54
CA ILE A 426 -3.22 8.66 3.61
C ILE A 426 -3.10 10.11 4.09
N GLU A 427 -1.90 10.68 4.10
CA GLU A 427 -1.73 12.11 4.37
C GLU A 427 -2.20 12.97 3.19
N VAL A 428 -3.11 13.88 3.47
CA VAL A 428 -3.60 14.91 2.53
C VAL A 428 -3.01 16.28 2.81
N GLY A 429 -2.32 16.41 3.95
CA GLY A 429 -1.53 17.57 4.34
C GLY A 429 -0.41 17.13 5.28
N ASN A 430 0.76 17.76 5.13
CA ASN A 430 1.94 17.45 5.90
C ASN A 430 2.80 18.70 6.08
N GLY A 431 3.54 18.78 7.16
CA GLY A 431 4.59 19.77 7.39
C GLY A 431 4.37 20.71 8.55
N GLU A 432 5.47 21.25 9.06
CA GLU A 432 5.55 22.11 10.25
C GLU A 432 5.31 23.60 9.98
N GLY A 433 5.14 24.00 8.73
CA GLY A 433 4.87 25.38 8.36
C GLY A 433 3.44 25.79 8.68
N ALA A 434 3.19 27.10 8.79
CA ALA A 434 1.82 27.60 8.89
C ALA A 434 1.02 27.18 7.65
N ILE A 435 -0.27 26.91 7.82
CA ILE A 435 -1.18 26.54 6.72
C ILE A 435 -1.07 27.56 5.59
N GLY A 436 -0.95 27.07 4.36
CA GLY A 436 -0.75 27.89 3.15
C GLY A 436 0.66 28.46 2.97
N SER A 437 1.61 28.18 3.86
CA SER A 437 3.02 28.56 3.70
C SER A 437 3.83 27.52 2.92
N SER A 438 5.06 27.87 2.53
CA SER A 438 5.98 26.95 1.84
C SER A 438 6.51 25.79 2.69
N GLY A 439 6.17 25.75 3.97
CA GLY A 439 6.52 24.65 4.89
C GLY A 439 5.34 23.73 5.21
N TYR A 440 4.21 23.90 4.55
CA TYR A 440 3.04 23.05 4.59
C TYR A 440 2.75 22.52 3.18
N PHE A 441 2.52 21.22 3.05
CA PHE A 441 2.47 20.51 1.77
C PHE A 441 1.12 19.79 1.62
N PRO A 442 0.09 20.42 1.01
CA PRO A 442 -1.18 19.76 0.73
C PRO A 442 -1.03 18.75 -0.42
N SER A 443 -1.65 17.58 -0.27
CA SER A 443 -1.62 16.47 -1.23
C SER A 443 -3.01 15.92 -1.59
N TYR A 444 -4.05 16.76 -1.56
CA TYR A 444 -5.46 16.36 -1.79
C TYR A 444 -5.69 15.62 -3.12
N SER A 445 -4.93 15.92 -4.18
CA SER A 445 -5.05 15.22 -5.47
C SER A 445 -4.55 13.77 -5.40
N TYR A 446 -3.57 13.48 -4.55
CA TYR A 446 -3.08 12.12 -4.33
C TYR A 446 -4.10 11.26 -3.58
N TYR A 447 -4.87 11.87 -2.68
CA TYR A 447 -5.99 11.20 -2.02
C TYR A 447 -7.01 10.67 -3.02
N THR A 448 -7.49 11.53 -3.91
CA THR A 448 -8.42 11.13 -4.97
C THR A 448 -7.83 10.04 -5.87
N ARG A 449 -6.54 10.16 -6.21
CA ARG A 449 -5.85 9.14 -7.03
C ARG A 449 -5.79 7.77 -6.36
N ALA A 450 -5.51 7.72 -5.06
CA ALA A 450 -5.51 6.46 -4.31
C ALA A 450 -6.91 5.83 -4.30
N LEU A 451 -7.96 6.63 -4.01
CA LEU A 451 -9.34 6.18 -4.02
C LEU A 451 -9.78 5.67 -5.40
N ASP A 452 -9.43 6.37 -6.48
CA ASP A 452 -9.76 5.96 -7.85
C ASP A 452 -9.06 4.66 -8.28
N LYS A 453 -7.93 4.33 -7.64
CA LYS A 453 -7.22 3.07 -7.84
C LYS A 453 -7.70 1.93 -6.94
N GLY A 454 -8.78 2.15 -6.20
CA GLY A 454 -9.45 1.14 -5.40
C GLY A 454 -9.01 1.06 -3.94
N TRP A 455 -8.00 1.85 -3.53
CA TRP A 455 -7.57 1.86 -2.13
C TRP A 455 -8.68 2.41 -1.22
N HIS A 456 -8.95 1.70 -0.14
CA HIS A 456 -9.79 2.20 0.94
C HIS A 456 -8.91 2.89 1.96
N VAL A 457 -8.76 4.21 1.83
CA VAL A 457 -7.94 5.02 2.73
C VAL A 457 -8.73 6.20 3.27
N ALA A 458 -8.54 6.49 4.55
CA ALA A 458 -9.06 7.70 5.20
C ALA A 458 -7.98 8.79 5.23
N PRO A 459 -8.35 10.07 5.11
CA PRO A 459 -7.39 11.16 5.04
C PRO A 459 -6.89 11.54 6.43
N THR A 460 -5.60 11.88 6.52
CA THR A 460 -4.96 12.45 7.72
C THR A 460 -4.23 13.74 7.38
N ASN A 461 -4.03 14.60 8.37
CA ASN A 461 -3.26 15.84 8.22
C ASN A 461 -2.33 16.01 9.41
N ASN A 462 -1.03 15.87 9.17
CA ASN A 462 -0.03 15.78 10.20
C ASN A 462 1.11 16.79 10.00
N GLN A 463 1.81 17.08 11.09
CA GLN A 463 2.89 18.07 11.07
C GLN A 463 4.23 17.49 10.68
N ASP A 464 4.43 16.18 10.78
CA ASP A 464 5.74 15.56 10.54
C ASP A 464 6.83 16.32 11.33
N ASN A 465 6.57 16.51 12.63
CA ASN A 465 7.29 17.48 13.43
C ASN A 465 8.68 17.01 13.80
N HIS A 466 9.70 17.81 13.41
CA HIS A 466 11.11 17.57 13.73
C HIS A 466 11.70 18.62 14.70
N LYS A 467 10.96 19.69 15.02
CA LYS A 467 11.52 20.89 15.69
C LYS A 467 11.16 21.03 17.16
N GLY A 468 10.50 20.04 17.74
CA GLY A 468 10.22 20.03 19.17
C GLY A 468 9.01 20.85 19.61
N ASN A 469 8.08 21.12 18.69
CA ASN A 469 6.80 21.79 18.93
C ASN A 469 5.63 20.92 18.43
N TRP A 470 5.63 19.70 18.90
CA TRP A 470 4.69 18.62 18.50
C TRP A 470 3.22 18.99 18.77
N GLY A 471 2.42 19.00 17.70
CA GLY A 471 1.00 19.34 17.73
C GLY A 471 0.71 20.85 17.71
N ASP A 472 1.71 21.71 17.83
CA ASP A 472 1.59 23.16 18.03
C ASP A 472 2.30 23.98 16.90
N SER A 473 2.84 23.29 15.88
CA SER A 473 3.48 23.96 14.73
C SER A 473 2.47 24.70 13.84
N ASN A 474 1.27 24.15 13.72
CA ASN A 474 0.12 24.73 13.00
C ASN A 474 -1.20 24.13 13.53
N THR A 475 -2.31 24.48 12.90
CA THR A 475 -3.65 24.05 13.30
C THR A 475 -4.11 22.74 12.67
N ALA A 476 -3.31 22.10 11.81
CA ALA A 476 -3.68 20.84 11.17
C ALA A 476 -3.93 19.72 12.19
N ARG A 477 -4.97 18.92 11.95
CA ARG A 477 -5.33 17.75 12.76
C ARG A 477 -5.79 16.58 11.91
N SER A 478 -5.45 15.37 12.37
CA SER A 478 -6.15 14.14 12.05
C SER A 478 -7.18 13.87 13.13
N VAL A 479 -8.45 13.76 12.78
CA VAL A 479 -9.53 13.60 13.75
C VAL A 479 -10.15 12.23 13.59
N VAL A 480 -10.22 11.47 14.68
CA VAL A 480 -10.80 10.12 14.69
C VAL A 480 -12.18 10.10 15.35
N LEU A 481 -13.08 9.30 14.81
CA LEU A 481 -14.38 8.97 15.42
C LEU A 481 -14.22 7.64 16.15
N ALA A 482 -14.11 7.70 17.48
CA ALA A 482 -13.81 6.54 18.32
C ALA A 482 -14.77 6.41 19.52
N ASP A 483 -14.93 5.20 20.07
CA ASP A 483 -15.78 4.89 21.23
C ASP A 483 -15.34 5.58 22.52
N GLY A 484 -14.05 5.89 22.58
CA GLY A 484 -13.41 6.50 23.73
C GLY A 484 -11.99 6.91 23.40
N LEU A 485 -11.39 7.66 24.31
CA LEU A 485 -10.00 8.09 24.20
C LEU A 485 -9.08 7.02 24.77
N THR A 486 -8.82 5.98 23.98
CA THR A 486 -7.88 4.88 24.28
C THR A 486 -7.11 4.50 23.02
N GLU A 487 -5.92 3.93 23.18
CA GLU A 487 -5.10 3.47 22.06
C GLU A 487 -5.90 2.47 21.18
N ASP A 488 -6.54 1.47 21.79
CA ASP A 488 -7.35 0.47 21.08
C ASP A 488 -8.50 1.09 20.29
N SER A 489 -9.22 2.07 20.87
CA SER A 489 -10.34 2.74 20.20
C SER A 489 -9.88 3.63 19.05
N ILE A 490 -8.69 4.25 19.16
CA ILE A 490 -8.07 5.03 18.09
C ILE A 490 -7.65 4.08 16.96
N TYR A 491 -7.01 2.96 17.28
CA TYR A 491 -6.64 1.94 16.28
C TYR A 491 -7.88 1.35 15.58
N ASP A 492 -8.95 1.06 16.32
CA ASP A 492 -10.21 0.61 15.72
C ASP A 492 -10.79 1.67 14.76
N ALA A 493 -10.73 2.96 15.12
CA ALA A 493 -11.15 4.03 14.23
C ALA A 493 -10.28 4.11 12.97
N MET A 494 -8.96 3.98 13.09
CA MET A 494 -8.02 3.97 11.96
C MET A 494 -8.24 2.77 11.03
N LYS A 495 -8.40 1.56 11.57
CA LYS A 495 -8.69 0.33 10.80
C LYS A 495 -10.04 0.39 10.08
N ASN A 496 -10.99 1.13 10.59
CA ASN A 496 -12.34 1.25 10.05
C ASN A 496 -12.57 2.57 9.32
N TYR A 497 -11.51 3.25 8.90
CA TYR A 497 -11.56 4.48 8.09
C TYR A 497 -12.35 5.62 8.72
N ARG A 498 -12.64 5.60 10.02
CA ARG A 498 -13.39 6.64 10.73
C ARG A 498 -12.50 7.82 11.11
N VAL A 499 -11.93 8.46 10.07
CA VAL A 499 -10.97 9.55 10.21
C VAL A 499 -11.28 10.66 9.22
N TYR A 500 -11.11 11.92 9.63
CA TYR A 500 -11.06 13.03 8.70
C TYR A 500 -9.83 13.92 8.97
N ALA A 501 -9.40 14.61 7.92
CA ALA A 501 -8.30 15.55 7.96
C ALA A 501 -8.82 16.98 7.95
N THR A 502 -8.24 17.86 8.77
CA THR A 502 -8.58 19.28 8.80
C THR A 502 -7.32 20.15 8.95
N GLU A 503 -7.35 21.35 8.37
CA GLU A 503 -6.37 22.42 8.58
C GLU A 503 -6.68 23.27 9.80
N ASP A 504 -7.83 23.04 10.42
CA ASP A 504 -8.35 23.74 11.60
C ASP A 504 -8.37 22.81 12.83
N ASN A 505 -7.95 23.30 13.99
CA ASN A 505 -7.76 22.48 15.18
C ASN A 505 -9.03 22.29 16.04
N ASP A 506 -10.16 22.88 15.68
CA ASP A 506 -11.45 22.73 16.41
C ASP A 506 -12.68 22.53 15.51
N LEU A 507 -12.47 22.34 14.19
CA LEU A 507 -13.54 22.02 13.25
C LEU A 507 -14.06 20.60 13.45
N SER A 508 -15.30 20.46 13.88
CA SER A 508 -16.01 19.19 14.05
C SER A 508 -16.84 18.85 12.82
N ILE A 509 -16.73 17.61 12.31
CA ILE A 509 -17.50 17.12 11.17
C ILE A 509 -18.05 15.74 11.50
N LEU A 510 -19.38 15.61 11.48
CA LEU A 510 -20.10 14.35 11.53
C LEU A 510 -20.78 14.15 10.18
N TYR A 511 -20.30 13.19 9.38
CA TYR A 511 -20.75 12.94 8.01
C TYR A 511 -21.36 11.54 7.90
N GLU A 512 -22.56 11.48 7.33
CA GLU A 512 -23.29 10.25 7.06
C GLU A 512 -23.80 10.21 5.61
N LEU A 513 -23.79 9.03 5.02
CA LEU A 513 -24.48 8.72 3.78
C LEU A 513 -25.52 7.63 4.04
N ASN A 514 -26.81 7.93 3.74
CA ASN A 514 -27.94 7.04 4.01
C ASN A 514 -27.99 6.51 5.44
N GLY A 515 -27.57 7.34 6.44
CA GLY A 515 -27.51 6.96 7.86
C GLY A 515 -26.34 6.06 8.23
N ASN A 516 -25.31 5.99 7.40
CA ASN A 516 -24.06 5.30 7.71
C ASN A 516 -22.92 6.33 7.81
N ALA A 517 -22.14 6.27 8.87
CA ALA A 517 -21.06 7.20 9.12
C ALA A 517 -19.92 7.08 8.09
N MET A 518 -19.11 8.13 7.95
CA MET A 518 -17.86 8.10 7.17
C MET A 518 -17.04 6.86 7.50
N GLY A 519 -16.34 6.32 6.49
CA GLY A 519 -15.58 5.08 6.60
C GLY A 519 -16.40 3.82 6.32
N SER A 520 -17.74 3.93 6.17
CA SER A 520 -18.58 2.78 5.86
C SER A 520 -18.41 2.31 4.42
N ILE A 521 -18.41 1.00 4.23
CA ILE A 521 -18.44 0.33 2.94
C ILE A 521 -19.84 -0.29 2.77
N LEU A 522 -20.56 0.14 1.74
CA LEU A 522 -21.95 -0.23 1.46
C LEU A 522 -22.07 -0.91 0.12
N ASP A 523 -23.12 -1.70 -0.07
CA ASP A 523 -23.53 -2.14 -1.40
C ASP A 523 -23.97 -0.97 -2.29
N GLU A 524 -24.19 -1.24 -3.57
CA GLU A 524 -24.76 -0.29 -4.51
C GLU A 524 -26.08 0.30 -3.97
N GLN A 525 -26.16 1.60 -3.97
CA GLN A 525 -27.29 2.34 -3.40
C GLN A 525 -28.27 2.78 -4.49
N GLU A 526 -29.58 2.59 -4.26
CA GLU A 526 -30.63 3.06 -5.19
C GLU A 526 -30.79 4.59 -5.19
N SER A 527 -30.40 5.26 -4.11
CA SER A 527 -30.43 6.71 -3.95
C SER A 527 -29.37 7.14 -2.96
N ILE A 528 -28.83 8.35 -3.11
CA ILE A 528 -27.84 8.92 -2.21
C ILE A 528 -28.45 10.12 -1.48
N HIS A 529 -28.45 10.03 -0.15
CA HIS A 529 -28.74 11.11 0.77
C HIS A 529 -27.55 11.30 1.72
N ILE A 530 -27.06 12.52 1.82
CA ILE A 530 -25.91 12.87 2.67
C ILE A 530 -26.38 13.87 3.71
N THR A 531 -25.98 13.64 4.96
CA THR A 531 -26.13 14.58 6.08
C THR A 531 -24.75 14.88 6.65
N ALA A 532 -24.47 16.14 6.91
CA ALA A 532 -23.25 16.57 7.58
C ALA A 532 -23.57 17.61 8.65
N ASP A 533 -23.24 17.29 9.90
CA ASP A 533 -23.22 18.25 11.00
C ASP A 533 -21.81 18.83 11.10
N ILE A 534 -21.68 20.12 10.84
CA ILE A 534 -20.41 20.86 10.83
C ILE A 534 -20.45 21.92 11.91
N SER A 535 -19.42 21.97 12.73
CA SER A 535 -19.32 22.98 13.82
C SER A 535 -17.88 23.44 13.99
N ASP A 536 -17.70 24.73 13.91
CA ASP A 536 -16.49 25.47 14.20
C ASP A 536 -16.80 26.53 15.26
N PRO A 537 -16.35 26.35 16.50
CA PRO A 537 -16.67 27.27 17.58
C PRO A 537 -15.89 28.59 17.52
N THR A 538 -14.75 28.64 16.82
CA THR A 538 -13.89 29.82 16.72
C THR A 538 -14.12 30.65 15.46
N ASP A 539 -14.41 30.06 14.32
CA ASP A 539 -14.78 30.78 13.09
C ASP A 539 -16.30 30.89 12.91
N THR A 540 -16.88 31.80 13.61
CA THR A 540 -18.34 32.04 13.63
C THR A 540 -18.81 33.02 12.54
N SER A 541 -17.93 33.45 11.65
CA SER A 541 -18.22 34.47 10.63
C SER A 541 -17.67 34.10 9.26
N GLY A 542 -18.42 34.43 8.24
CA GLY A 542 -18.02 34.15 6.85
C GLY A 542 -18.85 33.05 6.23
N GLU A 543 -18.48 32.69 5.01
CA GLU A 543 -19.14 31.65 4.23
C GLU A 543 -18.25 30.39 4.18
N THR A 544 -18.81 29.26 4.61
CA THR A 544 -18.20 27.95 4.50
C THR A 544 -18.85 27.18 3.35
N LYS A 545 -18.03 26.61 2.47
CA LYS A 545 -18.48 25.80 1.34
C LYS A 545 -18.29 24.31 1.65
N VAL A 546 -19.31 23.52 1.36
CA VAL A 546 -19.31 22.06 1.48
C VAL A 546 -19.53 21.48 0.10
N GLU A 547 -18.62 20.67 -0.36
CA GLU A 547 -18.64 19.99 -1.65
C GLU A 547 -18.71 18.48 -1.44
N VAL A 548 -19.57 17.80 -2.20
CA VAL A 548 -19.59 16.34 -2.30
C VAL A 548 -18.67 15.94 -3.44
N ILE A 549 -17.61 15.21 -3.14
CA ILE A 549 -16.62 14.75 -4.10
C ILE A 549 -16.80 13.26 -4.35
N VAL A 550 -16.67 12.88 -5.62
CA VAL A 550 -16.80 11.51 -6.13
C VAL A 550 -15.59 11.14 -7.00
N ASN A 551 -15.62 9.96 -7.63
CA ASN A 551 -14.56 9.46 -8.51
C ASN A 551 -14.02 10.54 -9.46
N GLY A 552 -12.73 10.51 -9.73
CA GLY A 552 -12.02 11.51 -10.53
C GLY A 552 -11.91 12.89 -9.86
N GLY A 553 -12.19 13.01 -8.55
CA GLY A 553 -12.17 14.29 -7.85
C GLY A 553 -13.26 15.27 -8.29
N GLN A 554 -14.33 14.76 -8.91
CA GLN A 554 -15.45 15.55 -9.39
C GLN A 554 -16.28 16.10 -8.23
N THR A 555 -16.63 17.39 -8.29
CA THR A 555 -17.64 17.97 -7.40
C THR A 555 -19.04 17.63 -7.93
N LEU A 556 -19.71 16.69 -7.28
CA LEU A 556 -21.06 16.26 -7.65
C LEU A 556 -22.11 17.29 -7.24
N ALA A 557 -21.95 17.87 -6.06
CA ALA A 557 -22.86 18.88 -5.51
C ALA A 557 -22.09 19.79 -4.56
N GLU A 558 -22.60 21.01 -4.38
CA GLU A 558 -22.06 21.96 -3.41
C GLU A 558 -23.18 22.75 -2.69
N LYS A 559 -22.91 23.11 -1.45
CA LYS A 559 -23.74 24.03 -0.65
C LYS A 559 -22.86 24.96 0.15
N THR A 560 -23.38 26.13 0.49
CA THR A 560 -22.72 27.07 1.39
C THR A 560 -23.62 27.41 2.58
N PHE A 561 -22.99 27.70 3.71
CA PHE A 561 -23.67 28.27 4.89
C PHE A 561 -22.82 29.39 5.47
N THR A 562 -23.42 30.20 6.37
CA THR A 562 -22.75 31.26 7.09
C THR A 562 -22.92 31.08 8.59
N GLY A 563 -21.87 31.35 9.33
CA GLY A 563 -21.81 31.13 10.79
C GLY A 563 -21.02 29.89 11.13
N GLY A 564 -20.72 29.65 12.41
CA GLY A 564 -19.82 28.61 12.89
C GLY A 564 -20.40 27.19 12.86
N SER A 565 -21.69 26.97 12.57
CA SER A 565 -22.28 25.62 12.55
C SER A 565 -23.50 25.53 11.64
N ALA A 566 -23.66 24.36 11.03
CA ALA A 566 -24.83 24.00 10.22
C ALA A 566 -24.97 22.49 10.09
N THR A 567 -26.21 22.02 9.96
CA THR A 567 -26.52 20.73 9.35
C THR A 567 -26.69 20.95 7.85
N VAL A 568 -25.90 20.31 7.03
CA VAL A 568 -25.96 20.39 5.57
C VAL A 568 -26.45 19.05 5.02
N GLU A 569 -27.53 19.09 4.27
CA GLU A 569 -28.14 17.89 3.69
C GLU A 569 -28.06 17.94 2.15
N PHE A 570 -27.78 16.82 1.50
CA PHE A 570 -27.85 16.67 0.04
C PHE A 570 -28.79 15.50 -0.28
N ASP A 571 -29.86 15.80 -1.00
CA ASP A 571 -30.89 14.83 -1.36
C ASP A 571 -30.80 14.43 -2.83
N ASN A 572 -31.10 13.16 -3.12
CA ASN A 572 -31.27 12.65 -4.46
C ASN A 572 -30.03 12.89 -5.36
N LEU A 573 -28.86 12.71 -4.79
CA LEU A 573 -27.64 12.74 -5.59
C LEU A 573 -27.58 11.56 -6.56
N SER A 574 -26.81 11.72 -7.64
CA SER A 574 -26.58 10.66 -8.61
C SER A 574 -25.87 9.48 -7.93
N THR A 575 -26.31 8.28 -8.28
CA THR A 575 -25.70 7.00 -7.92
C THR A 575 -24.65 6.56 -8.96
N GLY A 576 -23.98 5.45 -8.72
CA GLY A 576 -23.05 4.86 -9.68
C GLY A 576 -21.60 5.36 -9.54
N TYR A 577 -21.29 6.03 -8.45
CA TYR A 577 -19.92 6.34 -8.06
C TYR A 577 -19.45 5.33 -7.01
N GLY A 578 -18.16 4.99 -7.02
CA GLY A 578 -17.55 4.05 -6.07
C GLY A 578 -17.42 4.62 -4.67
N TYR A 579 -17.37 5.94 -4.53
CA TYR A 579 -17.24 6.62 -3.23
C TYR A 579 -17.80 8.05 -3.25
N TYR A 580 -18.12 8.55 -2.03
CA TYR A 580 -18.55 9.93 -1.78
C TYR A 580 -17.85 10.43 -0.53
N TYR A 581 -17.16 11.58 -0.61
CA TYR A 581 -16.60 12.25 0.56
C TYR A 581 -16.87 13.74 0.52
N LEU A 582 -16.71 14.42 1.66
CA LEU A 582 -16.90 15.86 1.77
C LEU A 582 -15.56 16.58 1.74
N ARG A 583 -15.51 17.67 0.97
CA ARG A 583 -14.51 18.72 1.08
C ARG A 583 -15.15 19.97 1.60
N ILE A 584 -14.69 20.48 2.76
CA ILE A 584 -15.14 21.68 3.39
C ILE A 584 -14.07 22.76 3.20
N THR A 585 -14.46 23.93 2.70
CA THR A 585 -13.58 25.11 2.60
C THR A 585 -14.16 26.21 3.46
N GLN A 586 -13.47 26.56 4.54
CA GLN A 586 -13.87 27.59 5.49
C GLN A 586 -13.66 29.00 4.93
N ALA A 587 -14.15 30.01 5.63
CA ALA A 587 -14.10 31.40 5.20
C ALA A 587 -12.66 31.93 5.06
N ASP A 588 -11.77 31.49 5.92
CA ASP A 588 -10.34 31.81 5.94
C ASP A 588 -9.49 30.99 4.93
N LYS A 589 -10.15 30.05 4.21
CA LYS A 589 -9.58 29.15 3.20
C LYS A 589 -8.95 27.88 3.75
N GLN A 590 -9.07 27.61 5.03
CA GLN A 590 -8.69 26.30 5.56
C GLN A 590 -9.60 25.21 4.98
N ILE A 591 -9.02 24.03 4.77
CA ILE A 591 -9.68 22.90 4.10
C ILE A 591 -9.77 21.71 5.06
N ALA A 592 -10.93 21.08 5.05
CA ALA A 592 -11.09 19.76 5.63
C ALA A 592 -11.64 18.77 4.59
N VAL A 593 -11.22 17.49 4.70
CA VAL A 593 -11.73 16.39 3.88
C VAL A 593 -12.04 15.20 4.75
N THR A 594 -13.19 14.56 4.50
CA THR A 594 -13.63 13.39 5.28
C THR A 594 -13.14 12.08 4.65
N ALA A 595 -13.16 11.01 5.44
CA ALA A 595 -13.17 9.68 4.84
C ALA A 595 -14.40 9.53 3.94
N PRO A 596 -14.33 8.70 2.90
CA PRO A 596 -15.49 8.39 2.07
C PRO A 596 -16.50 7.51 2.81
N VAL A 597 -17.71 7.47 2.26
CA VAL A 597 -18.55 6.28 2.30
C VAL A 597 -18.46 5.66 0.90
N TRP A 598 -18.02 4.42 0.83
CA TRP A 598 -17.94 3.66 -0.41
C TRP A 598 -19.29 3.01 -0.71
N THR A 599 -19.66 2.92 -1.99
CA THR A 599 -20.94 2.36 -2.42
C THR A 599 -20.75 1.52 -3.68
N GLY A 600 -21.10 0.25 -3.59
CA GLY A 600 -20.97 -0.68 -4.69
C GLY A 600 -19.55 -1.21 -4.91
N GLU A 601 -19.43 -2.13 -5.85
CA GLU A 601 -18.13 -2.69 -6.23
C GLU A 601 -17.33 -1.63 -6.99
N SER A 602 -16.21 -1.22 -6.44
CA SER A 602 -15.22 -0.48 -7.22
C SER A 602 -14.53 -1.47 -8.15
N VAL A 603 -14.70 -1.29 -9.45
CA VAL A 603 -13.88 -2.00 -10.42
C VAL A 603 -12.47 -1.41 -10.33
N ASN A 604 -11.51 -2.19 -9.83
CA ASN A 604 -10.13 -1.73 -9.65
C ASN A 604 -9.37 -1.60 -10.99
N ALA A 605 -9.94 -0.86 -11.90
CA ALA A 605 -9.39 -0.50 -13.19
C ALA A 605 -9.93 0.88 -13.60
N GLY A 606 -9.27 1.59 -14.50
CA GLY A 606 -9.80 2.86 -14.95
C GLY A 606 -8.78 3.85 -15.51
N ILE A 607 -9.07 5.12 -15.30
CA ILE A 607 -8.26 6.26 -15.71
C ILE A 607 -8.06 7.19 -14.51
N SER A 608 -6.84 7.68 -14.33
CA SER A 608 -6.49 8.58 -13.23
C SER A 608 -5.38 9.55 -13.65
N ASN A 609 -5.04 10.49 -12.78
CA ASN A 609 -3.92 11.42 -12.94
C ASN A 609 -3.90 12.14 -14.30
N THR A 610 -5.08 12.57 -14.77
CA THR A 610 -5.14 13.44 -15.96
C THR A 610 -4.52 14.78 -15.62
N SER A 611 -3.41 15.10 -16.24
CA SER A 611 -2.55 16.22 -15.88
C SER A 611 -1.99 16.93 -17.10
N SER A 612 -1.36 18.07 -16.88
CA SER A 612 -0.66 18.83 -17.90
C SER A 612 0.80 19.03 -17.49
N ASP A 613 1.73 18.89 -18.42
CA ASP A 613 3.15 19.17 -18.21
C ASP A 613 3.44 20.64 -17.89
N VAL A 614 2.47 21.54 -18.07
CA VAL A 614 2.55 22.97 -17.70
C VAL A 614 1.37 23.33 -16.82
N ALA A 615 1.62 23.61 -15.54
CA ALA A 615 0.57 23.89 -14.55
C ALA A 615 -0.27 25.13 -14.86
N MET A 616 0.32 26.18 -15.40
CA MET A 616 -0.37 27.43 -15.78
C MET A 616 0.08 27.91 -17.18
N PRO A 617 -0.40 27.30 -18.26
CA PRO A 617 -0.08 27.70 -19.61
C PRO A 617 -0.65 29.08 -19.93
N ILE A 618 -0.02 29.76 -20.90
CA ILE A 618 -0.56 30.97 -21.48
C ILE A 618 -1.27 30.60 -22.78
N ARG A 619 -2.38 31.29 -23.06
CA ARG A 619 -3.11 31.07 -24.30
C ARG A 619 -2.25 31.08 -25.54
N GLY A 620 -2.23 29.98 -26.27
CA GLY A 620 -1.39 29.72 -27.44
C GLY A 620 -0.18 28.85 -27.16
N ASP A 621 0.08 28.50 -25.91
CA ASP A 621 1.12 27.52 -25.58
C ASP A 621 0.70 26.12 -26.06
N GLU A 622 1.65 25.33 -26.52
CA GLU A 622 1.52 23.91 -26.77
C GLU A 622 2.01 23.18 -25.52
N ILE A 623 1.13 22.34 -24.95
CA ILE A 623 1.37 21.56 -23.73
C ILE A 623 1.05 20.09 -24.01
N ASN A 624 1.51 19.19 -23.19
CA ASN A 624 1.06 17.80 -23.24
C ASN A 624 0.05 17.55 -22.12
N ILE A 625 -1.04 16.88 -22.47
CA ILE A 625 -2.00 16.32 -21.53
C ILE A 625 -1.73 14.83 -21.47
N SER A 626 -1.59 14.28 -20.26
CA SER A 626 -1.40 12.87 -20.01
C SER A 626 -2.40 12.34 -19.00
N SER A 627 -2.71 11.04 -19.13
CA SER A 627 -3.56 10.30 -18.19
C SER A 627 -2.97 8.92 -17.96
N GLN A 628 -3.08 8.42 -16.74
CA GLN A 628 -2.71 7.07 -16.40
C GLN A 628 -3.93 6.16 -16.57
N ILE A 629 -3.81 5.13 -17.42
CA ILE A 629 -4.80 4.07 -17.56
C ILE A 629 -4.27 2.88 -16.78
N PHE A 630 -5.04 2.33 -15.85
CA PHE A 630 -4.59 1.26 -14.97
C PHE A 630 -5.59 0.10 -14.93
N ASN A 631 -5.07 -1.09 -14.68
CA ASN A 631 -5.84 -2.31 -14.50
C ASN A 631 -5.22 -3.11 -13.34
N ASN A 632 -5.79 -3.00 -12.16
CA ASN A 632 -5.35 -3.72 -10.96
C ASN A 632 -6.00 -5.12 -10.84
N LEU A 633 -6.83 -5.51 -11.82
CA LEU A 633 -7.50 -6.80 -11.84
C LEU A 633 -6.57 -7.92 -12.34
N SER A 634 -6.93 -9.16 -12.05
CA SER A 634 -6.24 -10.36 -12.53
C SER A 634 -6.56 -10.72 -14.00
N GLU A 635 -7.51 -10.02 -14.65
CA GLU A 635 -7.90 -10.21 -16.03
C GLU A 635 -7.52 -9.00 -16.91
N GLU A 636 -7.47 -9.19 -18.23
CA GLU A 636 -7.14 -8.12 -19.18
C GLU A 636 -8.26 -7.11 -19.31
N MET A 637 -7.91 -5.83 -19.42
CA MET A 637 -8.84 -4.74 -19.79
C MET A 637 -8.65 -4.35 -21.25
N THR A 638 -9.71 -4.41 -22.04
CA THR A 638 -9.69 -3.96 -23.45
C THR A 638 -10.30 -2.58 -23.57
N VAL A 639 -9.49 -1.58 -23.89
CA VAL A 639 -9.92 -0.20 -24.12
C VAL A 639 -10.69 -0.10 -25.43
N THR A 640 -11.89 0.46 -25.38
CA THR A 640 -12.77 0.65 -26.56
C THR A 640 -12.87 2.11 -26.98
N LEU A 641 -12.69 3.06 -26.06
CA LEU A 641 -12.74 4.50 -26.30
C LEU A 641 -11.91 5.24 -25.25
N LEU A 642 -11.20 6.29 -25.67
CA LEU A 642 -10.67 7.30 -24.77
C LEU A 642 -10.84 8.68 -25.40
N THR A 643 -11.57 9.56 -24.71
CA THR A 643 -11.87 10.92 -25.19
C THR A 643 -11.60 11.98 -24.15
N TYR A 644 -11.29 13.19 -24.61
CA TYR A 644 -11.11 14.37 -23.77
C TYR A 644 -12.02 15.49 -24.23
N THR A 645 -12.85 16.00 -23.30
CA THR A 645 -13.88 17.00 -23.58
C THR A 645 -13.75 18.17 -22.63
N ILE A 646 -13.77 19.40 -23.15
CA ILE A 646 -13.82 20.61 -22.29
C ILE A 646 -15.26 20.69 -21.72
N GLU A 647 -15.36 20.90 -20.40
CA GLU A 647 -16.64 21.04 -19.72
C GLU A 647 -17.57 22.06 -20.41
N GLY A 648 -18.82 21.67 -20.61
CA GLY A 648 -19.83 22.48 -21.33
C GLY A 648 -19.76 22.38 -22.86
N GLN A 649 -18.79 21.67 -23.44
CA GLN A 649 -18.77 21.34 -24.87
C GLN A 649 -19.44 19.97 -25.11
N ALA A 650 -20.12 19.84 -26.25
CA ALA A 650 -20.84 18.60 -26.58
C ALA A 650 -19.96 17.53 -27.26
N GLU A 651 -18.86 17.94 -27.86
CA GLU A 651 -17.99 17.05 -28.63
C GLU A 651 -16.58 17.04 -28.04
N PRO A 652 -15.92 15.88 -28.00
CA PRO A 652 -14.54 15.80 -27.56
C PRO A 652 -13.61 16.56 -28.51
N PHE A 653 -12.63 17.28 -27.95
CA PHE A 653 -11.60 17.93 -28.73
C PHE A 653 -10.46 16.96 -29.10
N HIS A 654 -10.32 15.86 -28.34
CA HIS A 654 -9.38 14.79 -28.63
C HIS A 654 -10.02 13.43 -28.43
N THR A 655 -9.73 12.51 -29.36
CA THR A 655 -10.10 11.08 -29.27
C THR A 655 -8.84 10.29 -29.57
N ALA A 656 -8.45 9.43 -28.65
CA ALA A 656 -7.26 8.60 -28.78
C ALA A 656 -7.46 7.51 -29.86
N ASP A 657 -6.37 7.17 -30.53
CA ASP A 657 -6.29 5.93 -31.30
C ASP A 657 -6.01 4.80 -30.31
N VAL A 658 -7.06 4.03 -29.98
CA VAL A 658 -6.97 2.96 -28.98
C VAL A 658 -5.89 1.92 -29.30
N SER A 659 -5.52 1.75 -30.57
CA SER A 659 -4.44 0.84 -30.93
C SER A 659 -3.04 1.27 -30.44
N GLN A 660 -2.92 2.50 -29.94
CA GLN A 660 -1.69 3.05 -29.35
C GLN A 660 -1.69 2.98 -27.81
N ILE A 661 -2.75 2.46 -27.21
CA ILE A 661 -2.88 2.30 -25.77
C ILE A 661 -2.50 0.86 -25.42
N GLY A 662 -1.55 0.67 -24.49
CA GLY A 662 -1.07 -0.64 -24.09
C GLY A 662 -0.62 -1.51 -25.27
N ASP A 663 -0.95 -2.79 -25.25
CA ASP A 663 -0.69 -3.71 -26.39
C ASP A 663 -1.89 -3.74 -27.34
N GLY A 664 -1.92 -2.74 -28.25
CA GLY A 664 -2.97 -2.67 -29.29
C GLY A 664 -4.40 -2.42 -28.78
N GLY A 665 -4.55 -1.76 -27.66
CA GLY A 665 -5.81 -1.47 -26.97
C GLY A 665 -6.04 -2.31 -25.72
N VAL A 666 -5.08 -3.17 -25.34
CA VAL A 666 -5.19 -4.04 -24.17
C VAL A 666 -4.23 -3.58 -23.09
N ILE A 667 -4.72 -3.45 -21.87
CA ILE A 667 -3.95 -3.29 -20.65
C ILE A 667 -3.97 -4.66 -19.96
N GLY A 668 -2.80 -5.24 -19.74
CA GLY A 668 -2.63 -6.54 -19.09
C GLY A 668 -3.15 -6.56 -17.65
N ALA A 669 -3.29 -7.75 -17.10
CA ALA A 669 -3.57 -7.92 -15.68
C ALA A 669 -2.48 -7.24 -14.84
N ARG A 670 -2.88 -6.48 -13.80
CA ARG A 670 -1.99 -5.76 -12.87
C ARG A 670 -0.98 -4.83 -13.58
N ASP A 671 -1.40 -4.22 -14.70
CA ASP A 671 -0.57 -3.37 -15.55
C ASP A 671 -1.17 -1.96 -15.69
N SER A 672 -0.37 -1.02 -16.17
CA SER A 672 -0.78 0.35 -16.42
C SER A 672 -0.11 0.92 -17.65
N PHE A 673 -0.72 1.98 -18.22
CA PHE A 673 -0.23 2.65 -19.41
C PHE A 673 -0.44 4.16 -19.31
N GLU A 674 0.61 4.95 -19.49
CA GLU A 674 0.48 6.40 -19.63
C GLU A 674 0.16 6.77 -21.08
N TYR A 675 -1.00 7.41 -21.28
CA TYR A 675 -1.38 7.99 -22.55
C TYR A 675 -1.12 9.50 -22.54
N SER A 676 -0.42 10.04 -23.53
CA SER A 676 -0.11 11.47 -23.63
C SER A 676 -0.33 11.99 -25.04
N PHE A 677 -0.80 13.25 -25.16
CA PHE A 677 -0.99 13.91 -26.44
C PHE A 677 -0.77 15.43 -26.37
N PRO A 678 -0.33 16.09 -27.46
CA PRO A 678 -0.17 17.53 -27.48
C PRO A 678 -1.53 18.26 -27.55
N TYR A 679 -1.67 19.32 -26.78
CA TYR A 679 -2.83 20.21 -26.75
C TYR A 679 -2.38 21.67 -26.86
N THR A 680 -3.04 22.46 -27.73
CA THR A 680 -2.83 23.91 -27.77
C THR A 680 -3.84 24.59 -26.87
N ALA A 681 -3.38 25.28 -25.84
CA ALA A 681 -4.20 26.00 -24.87
C ALA A 681 -4.81 27.27 -25.51
N ASP A 682 -5.82 27.14 -26.35
CA ASP A 682 -6.40 28.24 -27.16
C ASP A 682 -7.51 29.02 -26.43
N GLN A 683 -8.04 28.51 -25.34
CA GLN A 683 -9.05 29.14 -24.49
C GLN A 683 -8.43 29.63 -23.19
N ALA A 684 -8.54 30.93 -22.89
CA ALA A 684 -8.11 31.49 -21.61
C ALA A 684 -9.20 31.33 -20.53
N GLY A 685 -8.77 31.27 -19.27
CA GLY A 685 -9.62 31.08 -18.08
C GLY A 685 -9.43 29.72 -17.44
N GLY A 686 -10.14 29.50 -16.33
CA GLY A 686 -10.21 28.21 -15.67
C GLY A 686 -11.32 27.37 -16.28
N PHE A 687 -11.04 26.13 -16.61
CA PHE A 687 -12.01 25.16 -17.11
C PHE A 687 -11.57 23.73 -16.81
N ASN A 688 -12.52 22.81 -16.79
CA ASN A 688 -12.25 21.39 -16.63
C ASN A 688 -12.11 20.70 -17.99
N ILE A 689 -11.18 19.77 -18.07
CA ILE A 689 -11.07 18.79 -19.17
C ILE A 689 -11.45 17.45 -18.59
N ASN A 690 -12.56 16.88 -19.08
CA ASN A 690 -13.03 15.57 -18.68
C ASN A 690 -12.43 14.52 -19.60
N ALA A 691 -11.72 13.56 -19.04
CA ALA A 691 -11.28 12.34 -19.69
C ALA A 691 -12.35 11.26 -19.49
N GLU A 692 -12.78 10.59 -20.56
CA GLU A 692 -13.68 9.45 -20.50
C GLU A 692 -13.02 8.24 -21.15
N LEU A 693 -12.83 7.18 -20.37
CA LEU A 693 -12.33 5.88 -20.80
C LEU A 693 -13.50 4.89 -20.84
N ARG A 694 -13.67 4.16 -21.93
CA ARG A 694 -14.53 2.98 -21.98
C ARG A 694 -13.69 1.75 -22.24
N ALA A 695 -13.97 0.70 -21.50
CA ALA A 695 -13.24 -0.55 -21.60
C ALA A 695 -14.17 -1.75 -21.37
N VAL A 696 -13.76 -2.90 -21.87
CA VAL A 696 -14.42 -4.19 -21.64
C VAL A 696 -13.52 -5.01 -20.71
N ILE A 697 -14.09 -5.49 -19.62
CA ILE A 697 -13.45 -6.33 -18.60
C ILE A 697 -14.38 -7.50 -18.33
N GLY A 698 -13.88 -8.74 -18.38
CA GLY A 698 -14.72 -9.93 -18.19
C GLY A 698 -15.91 -10.05 -19.14
N GLY A 699 -15.89 -9.30 -20.26
CA GLY A 699 -16.97 -9.26 -21.26
C GLY A 699 -18.04 -8.20 -20.98
N GLU A 700 -17.95 -7.43 -19.92
CA GLU A 700 -18.82 -6.30 -19.57
C GLU A 700 -18.17 -4.97 -19.93
N GLU A 701 -18.99 -3.95 -20.31
CA GLU A 701 -18.50 -2.63 -20.69
C GLU A 701 -18.59 -1.66 -19.51
N TYR A 702 -17.46 -1.04 -19.18
CA TYR A 702 -17.32 -0.05 -18.11
C TYR A 702 -16.96 1.32 -18.68
N THR A 703 -17.39 2.38 -17.98
CA THR A 703 -17.02 3.77 -18.29
C THR A 703 -16.39 4.40 -17.07
N PHE A 704 -15.16 4.87 -17.22
CA PHE A 704 -14.39 5.55 -16.19
C PHE A 704 -14.15 6.99 -16.60
N THR A 705 -14.02 7.88 -15.62
CA THR A 705 -13.81 9.31 -15.87
C THR A 705 -12.76 9.88 -14.95
N ASP A 706 -12.02 10.88 -15.45
CA ASP A 706 -11.09 11.67 -14.67
C ASP A 706 -11.13 13.14 -15.13
N VAL A 707 -10.65 14.08 -14.33
CA VAL A 707 -10.80 15.52 -14.59
C VAL A 707 -9.49 16.27 -14.37
N LEU A 708 -9.01 16.93 -15.44
CA LEU A 708 -7.97 17.93 -15.33
C LEU A 708 -8.57 19.33 -15.15
N LYS A 709 -8.25 20.00 -14.05
CA LYS A 709 -8.58 21.42 -13.81
C LYS A 709 -7.46 22.28 -14.41
N LEU A 710 -7.69 22.87 -15.58
CA LEU A 710 -6.70 23.66 -16.28
C LEU A 710 -6.99 25.16 -16.15
N SER A 711 -5.96 25.96 -15.79
CA SER A 711 -6.04 27.41 -15.73
C SER A 711 -5.10 28.02 -16.77
N VAL A 712 -5.66 28.63 -17.82
CA VAL A 712 -4.92 29.22 -18.94
C VAL A 712 -4.94 30.74 -18.86
N SER A 713 -3.78 31.36 -18.77
CA SER A 713 -3.63 32.83 -18.73
C SER A 713 -3.81 33.48 -20.12
N ASP A 714 -4.43 34.67 -20.19
CA ASP A 714 -4.52 35.43 -21.45
C ASP A 714 -3.22 36.20 -21.74
N PRO A 715 -2.56 35.97 -22.87
CA PRO A 715 -1.33 36.69 -23.22
C PRO A 715 -1.51 38.20 -23.39
N SER A 716 -2.75 38.68 -23.54
CA SER A 716 -3.03 40.14 -23.57
C SER A 716 -2.96 40.78 -22.18
N ILE A 717 -3.04 39.97 -21.13
CA ILE A 717 -3.00 40.38 -19.72
C ILE A 717 -1.73 39.81 -19.04
N ALA A 718 -1.36 38.58 -19.39
CA ALA A 718 -0.20 37.90 -18.82
C ALA A 718 1.10 38.43 -19.38
N THR A 719 1.97 38.90 -18.52
CA THR A 719 3.35 39.28 -18.90
C THR A 719 4.28 38.16 -18.55
N LYS A 720 4.96 37.56 -19.54
CA LYS A 720 6.04 36.61 -19.31
C LYS A 720 7.24 37.37 -18.73
N VAL A 721 7.54 37.10 -17.46
CA VAL A 721 8.64 37.74 -16.76
C VAL A 721 9.87 36.83 -16.83
N LEU A 722 10.99 37.35 -17.31
CA LEU A 722 12.29 36.69 -17.21
C LEU A 722 12.92 37.08 -15.87
N VAL A 723 13.25 36.06 -15.05
CA VAL A 723 13.99 36.25 -13.80
C VAL A 723 15.29 35.46 -13.93
N ASP A 724 16.41 36.16 -13.78
CA ASP A 724 17.76 35.59 -13.99
C ASP A 724 17.93 34.83 -15.32
N GLY A 725 17.26 35.29 -16.37
CA GLY A 725 17.27 34.66 -17.68
C GLY A 725 16.31 33.50 -17.88
N THR A 726 15.56 33.13 -16.82
CA THR A 726 14.58 32.04 -16.86
C THR A 726 13.18 32.61 -17.06
N HIS A 727 12.38 31.93 -17.84
CA HIS A 727 11.00 32.30 -18.10
C HIS A 727 10.15 32.10 -16.85
N TYR A 728 9.15 32.96 -16.62
CA TYR A 728 8.27 32.85 -15.41
C TYR A 728 7.66 31.48 -15.21
N ASN A 729 7.19 30.83 -16.27
CA ASN A 729 6.63 29.49 -16.19
C ASN A 729 7.65 28.44 -15.71
N ASP A 730 8.92 28.63 -16.01
CA ASP A 730 9.98 27.72 -15.54
C ASP A 730 10.20 27.82 -14.02
N TYR A 731 9.85 28.96 -13.44
CA TYR A 731 9.88 29.17 -11.98
C TYR A 731 8.66 28.55 -11.27
N VAL A 732 7.51 28.53 -11.93
CA VAL A 732 6.28 27.96 -11.35
C VAL A 732 6.32 26.43 -11.38
N ASN A 733 6.93 25.86 -12.42
CA ASN A 733 7.05 24.42 -12.60
C ASN A 733 8.38 23.84 -12.09
N GLY A 734 9.33 24.68 -11.70
CA GLY A 734 10.65 24.27 -11.22
C GLY A 734 10.84 24.56 -9.74
N TYR A 735 11.60 23.72 -9.08
CA TYR A 735 12.12 23.95 -7.73
C TYR A 735 12.95 25.24 -7.71
N TYR A 736 12.38 26.34 -7.29
CA TYR A 736 13.12 27.55 -7.04
C TYR A 736 13.15 27.85 -5.54
N SER A 737 14.30 27.64 -4.91
CA SER A 737 14.54 27.98 -3.50
C SER A 737 14.82 29.47 -3.27
N GLY A 738 14.56 30.33 -4.26
CA GLY A 738 14.75 31.76 -4.18
C GLY A 738 13.61 32.50 -3.51
N ASN A 739 13.88 33.73 -3.10
CA ASN A 739 12.91 34.59 -2.43
C ASN A 739 11.76 35.00 -3.37
N MET A 740 10.61 34.33 -3.27
CA MET A 740 9.42 34.54 -4.10
C MET A 740 8.71 35.88 -3.84
N THR A 741 9.13 36.66 -2.85
CA THR A 741 8.52 37.99 -2.53
C THR A 741 8.55 38.99 -3.67
N ASN A 742 9.39 38.80 -4.63
CA ASN A 742 9.46 39.69 -5.80
C ASN A 742 8.40 39.38 -6.88
N PHE A 743 7.73 38.24 -6.83
CA PHE A 743 6.71 37.87 -7.82
C PHE A 743 5.31 38.37 -7.47
N ILE A 744 5.00 38.48 -6.17
CA ILE A 744 3.68 38.86 -5.69
C ILE A 744 3.31 40.31 -5.92
N ASN A 745 4.30 41.19 -6.17
CA ASN A 745 4.11 42.63 -6.35
C ASN A 745 4.09 43.12 -7.80
N MET A 746 4.13 42.25 -8.78
CA MET A 746 4.02 42.65 -10.20
C MET A 746 2.54 42.70 -10.65
N GLY A 747 1.69 43.13 -9.79
CA GLY A 747 0.40 43.78 -9.90
C GLY A 747 -0.54 43.33 -10.98
N THR A 748 -1.67 43.02 -10.55
CA THR A 748 -2.91 43.15 -11.32
C THR A 748 -2.89 44.31 -12.33
#